data_7894f5233d2d402e7eae3e269496df29
#
_entry.id   7894f5233d2d402e7eae3e269496df29
#
_cell.length_a   1.000
_cell.length_b   1.000
_cell.length_c   1.000
_cell.angle_alpha   90.00
_cell.angle_beta   90.00
_cell.angle_gamma   90.00
#
_symmetry.space_group_name_H-M   'P 1'
#
loop_
_entity.id
_entity.type
_entity.pdbx_description
1 polymer ?
#
loop_
_entity_poly.entity_id
_entity_poly.type
_entity_poly.pdbx_seq_one_letter_code
_entity_poly.pdbx_strand_id
1 'polypeptide(L)'
;MASDLLNVGTQSVLTAQRQLNTTGHNISNVNTEGYSRQSVIQGTNDPRMFGGSTYGMGVHVENVRRSWDQFAVNELNLSSTSNANKTDTQDNLDMLSSMLSSVASKKIPENLNEWFDAVKTMADTPNDLGARKVVLEKAKIFSDTLNDFHETVRLQSDVTNKKLDMGIERINQLALEIRDIHRLMMRTPGPHNDLMDQHEKLITELSEYTKVTVTPRKNAEGFNVHIGNGHTLVSGTEASQLKMIDGYPDVHQRRLAMVEGDGIKAIKADDMDGKIGALLDMRDKHIPQLLDEMGRLATGFSYKVNQLQSQGLDLNGKIGKDVFTDVNSELVAKSRVFTAPNSKADVAVYVDDISALKGGEYALRFDGDRYSVTTPKGEQVQIDIDQSDSTFVLDGMRVQIGEGLAAGERVLLRPTRSGAAIIKMETNDARSIAAQSYEASTTFAQGSAKFNIREAGDVKEFEVTVQPPDEKHDKAWLKITDNKGNLLSDKYSYPLDKDDPLIEISVPKSHPLYKNGDATIFELTEGALLNDKFTANLVPSEGGNGNLRKMQQLQTNKMMDGKSSTLIDVYHNLNTEVGLKSATANRLASVARLEHEAAQERVASIAGVNLDEEAANMMKFQQAYMASSRVMQAANDTFNTILQLR
;
A
#
# COMPACT_ATOMS: atom_id res chain seq x y z
N MET A 1 -67.20 -26.21 -36.14
CA MET A 1 -66.11 -27.09 -36.66
C MET A 1 -65.22 -26.43 -37.72
N ALA A 2 -65.75 -25.93 -38.83
CA ALA A 2 -64.89 -25.24 -39.86
C ALA A 2 -64.20 -24.00 -39.32
N SER A 3 -64.90 -23.16 -38.51
CA SER A 3 -64.31 -22.02 -37.82
C SER A 3 -63.24 -22.38 -36.79
N ASP A 4 -63.38 -23.53 -36.15
CA ASP A 4 -62.41 -24.01 -35.15
C ASP A 4 -61.16 -24.53 -35.83
N LEU A 5 -61.28 -25.22 -36.99
CA LEU A 5 -60.14 -25.69 -37.78
C LEU A 5 -59.38 -24.50 -38.41
N LEU A 6 -60.08 -23.47 -38.83
CA LEU A 6 -59.45 -22.23 -39.33
C LEU A 6 -58.64 -21.54 -38.20
N ASN A 7 -59.23 -21.49 -37.00
CA ASN A 7 -58.56 -20.87 -35.85
C ASN A 7 -57.30 -21.67 -35.45
N VAL A 8 -57.39 -23.00 -35.39
CA VAL A 8 -56.24 -23.91 -35.17
C VAL A 8 -55.15 -23.70 -36.21
N GLY A 9 -55.51 -23.61 -37.50
CA GLY A 9 -54.59 -23.37 -38.61
C GLY A 9 -53.91 -22.02 -38.48
N THR A 10 -54.67 -20.94 -38.20
CA THR A 10 -54.14 -19.60 -38.03
C THR A 10 -53.15 -19.49 -36.86
N GLN A 11 -53.49 -20.03 -35.70
CA GLN A 11 -52.61 -20.05 -34.51
C GLN A 11 -51.34 -20.85 -34.77
N SER A 12 -51.45 -21.97 -35.48
CA SER A 12 -50.26 -22.78 -35.81
C SER A 12 -49.34 -22.07 -36.80
N VAL A 13 -49.87 -21.34 -37.80
CA VAL A 13 -49.10 -20.51 -38.75
C VAL A 13 -48.37 -19.38 -38.00
N LEU A 14 -49.06 -18.65 -37.10
CA LEU A 14 -48.48 -17.58 -36.31
C LEU A 14 -47.36 -18.11 -35.37
N THR A 15 -47.60 -19.30 -34.77
CA THR A 15 -46.60 -19.91 -33.91
C THR A 15 -45.36 -20.33 -34.71
N ALA A 16 -45.52 -20.98 -35.85
CA ALA A 16 -44.42 -21.38 -36.73
C ALA A 16 -43.65 -20.14 -37.27
N GLN A 17 -44.36 -19.06 -37.60
CA GLN A 17 -43.75 -17.80 -38.01
C GLN A 17 -42.90 -17.16 -36.87
N ARG A 18 -43.39 -17.18 -35.63
CA ARG A 18 -42.63 -16.73 -34.45
C ARG A 18 -41.37 -17.56 -34.23
N GLN A 19 -41.48 -18.90 -34.36
CA GLN A 19 -40.34 -19.79 -34.27
C GLN A 19 -39.32 -19.52 -35.36
N LEU A 20 -39.71 -19.32 -36.62
CA LEU A 20 -38.82 -18.94 -37.72
C LEU A 20 -38.12 -17.60 -37.47
N ASN A 21 -38.84 -16.58 -36.99
CA ASN A 21 -38.28 -15.30 -36.68
C ASN A 21 -37.23 -15.40 -35.55
N THR A 22 -37.53 -16.15 -34.49
CA THR A 22 -36.62 -16.37 -33.37
C THR A 22 -35.35 -17.13 -33.79
N THR A 23 -35.50 -18.20 -34.62
CA THR A 23 -34.35 -18.92 -35.20
C THR A 23 -33.51 -18.01 -36.11
N GLY A 24 -34.15 -17.20 -36.95
CA GLY A 24 -33.44 -16.20 -37.75
C GLY A 24 -32.71 -15.16 -36.93
N HIS A 25 -33.30 -14.72 -35.81
CA HIS A 25 -32.68 -13.84 -34.85
C HIS A 25 -31.45 -14.46 -34.16
N ASN A 26 -31.54 -15.74 -33.73
CA ASN A 26 -30.42 -16.49 -33.19
C ASN A 26 -29.25 -16.60 -34.18
N ILE A 27 -29.53 -16.98 -35.44
CA ILE A 27 -28.51 -17.10 -36.49
C ILE A 27 -27.82 -15.73 -36.75
N SER A 28 -28.59 -14.64 -36.79
CA SER A 28 -28.05 -13.31 -37.05
C SER A 28 -27.13 -12.83 -35.91
N ASN A 29 -27.37 -13.29 -34.68
CA ASN A 29 -26.63 -12.87 -33.50
C ASN A 29 -25.61 -13.90 -32.98
N VAL A 30 -25.30 -14.95 -33.73
CA VAL A 30 -24.36 -16.02 -33.31
C VAL A 30 -22.97 -15.46 -32.91
N ASN A 31 -22.53 -14.40 -33.57
CA ASN A 31 -21.24 -13.74 -33.29
C ASN A 31 -21.38 -12.46 -32.41
N THR A 32 -22.59 -12.18 -31.90
CA THR A 32 -22.80 -11.03 -31.01
C THR A 32 -22.41 -11.42 -29.59
N GLU A 33 -21.39 -10.78 -29.06
CA GLU A 33 -20.90 -11.03 -27.70
C GLU A 33 -21.98 -10.76 -26.64
N GLY A 34 -22.19 -11.71 -25.73
CA GLY A 34 -23.20 -11.59 -24.68
C GLY A 34 -24.62 -11.95 -25.12
N TYR A 35 -24.82 -12.35 -26.39
CA TYR A 35 -26.14 -12.80 -26.88
C TYR A 35 -26.47 -14.20 -26.33
N SER A 36 -27.71 -14.33 -25.82
CA SER A 36 -28.24 -15.62 -25.36
C SER A 36 -29.26 -16.18 -26.36
N ARG A 37 -29.10 -17.44 -26.72
CA ARG A 37 -30.06 -18.20 -27.58
C ARG A 37 -31.48 -18.05 -27.07
N GLN A 38 -32.41 -17.69 -27.94
CA GLN A 38 -33.83 -17.56 -27.63
C GLN A 38 -34.63 -18.70 -28.18
N SER A 39 -35.66 -19.13 -27.45
CA SER A 39 -36.58 -20.20 -27.85
C SER A 39 -38.03 -19.78 -27.58
N VAL A 40 -38.93 -20.18 -28.51
CA VAL A 40 -40.34 -19.93 -28.37
C VAL A 40 -40.97 -21.04 -27.50
N ILE A 41 -41.56 -20.64 -26.39
CA ILE A 41 -42.36 -21.53 -25.53
C ILE A 41 -43.78 -21.45 -26.01
N GLN A 42 -44.37 -22.64 -26.31
CA GLN A 42 -45.74 -22.76 -26.76
C GLN A 42 -46.59 -23.51 -25.77
N GLY A 43 -47.82 -23.07 -25.55
CA GLY A 43 -48.83 -23.70 -24.76
C GLY A 43 -49.96 -24.27 -25.63
N THR A 44 -50.75 -25.19 -25.11
CA THR A 44 -52.00 -25.64 -25.73
C THR A 44 -53.15 -24.73 -25.35
N ASN A 45 -54.01 -24.39 -26.31
CA ASN A 45 -55.24 -23.67 -26.02
C ASN A 45 -56.19 -24.54 -25.21
N ASP A 46 -57.07 -23.89 -24.40
CA ASP A 46 -58.07 -24.59 -23.62
C ASP A 46 -58.97 -25.44 -24.52
N PRO A 47 -59.15 -26.75 -24.18
CA PRO A 47 -59.95 -27.63 -25.00
C PRO A 47 -61.44 -27.26 -24.95
N ARG A 48 -62.15 -27.46 -26.07
CA ARG A 48 -63.60 -27.21 -26.17
C ARG A 48 -64.36 -28.53 -26.08
N MET A 49 -65.42 -28.56 -25.27
CA MET A 49 -66.39 -29.65 -25.25
C MET A 49 -67.44 -29.48 -26.32
N PHE A 50 -67.65 -30.45 -27.16
CA PHE A 50 -68.71 -30.55 -28.13
C PHE A 50 -69.25 -31.97 -28.31
N GLY A 51 -70.56 -32.12 -28.17
CA GLY A 51 -71.19 -33.42 -28.35
C GLY A 51 -70.74 -34.50 -27.39
N GLY A 52 -70.30 -34.18 -26.13
CA GLY A 52 -69.80 -35.09 -25.12
C GLY A 52 -68.36 -35.53 -25.29
N SER A 53 -67.63 -34.98 -26.27
CA SER A 53 -66.19 -35.17 -26.50
C SER A 53 -65.42 -33.88 -26.36
N THR A 54 -64.17 -33.97 -25.91
CA THR A 54 -63.27 -32.84 -25.72
C THR A 54 -62.34 -32.72 -26.94
N TYR A 55 -62.28 -31.54 -27.52
CA TYR A 55 -61.46 -31.25 -28.73
C TYR A 55 -60.40 -30.21 -28.39
N GLY A 56 -59.13 -30.51 -28.83
CA GLY A 56 -58.02 -29.56 -28.71
C GLY A 56 -58.20 -28.34 -29.64
N MET A 57 -57.88 -27.13 -29.14
CA MET A 57 -58.05 -25.86 -29.86
C MET A 57 -56.74 -25.31 -30.41
N GLY A 58 -55.74 -26.17 -30.65
CA GLY A 58 -54.43 -25.75 -31.20
C GLY A 58 -53.49 -25.23 -30.17
N VAL A 59 -52.50 -24.45 -30.60
CA VAL A 59 -51.38 -23.96 -29.82
C VAL A 59 -51.32 -22.43 -29.87
N HIS A 60 -50.77 -21.81 -28.87
CA HIS A 60 -50.38 -20.38 -28.84
C HIS A 60 -48.98 -20.20 -28.38
N VAL A 61 -48.37 -19.05 -28.65
CA VAL A 61 -47.06 -18.65 -28.11
C VAL A 61 -47.29 -18.09 -26.73
N GLU A 62 -46.76 -18.78 -25.73
CA GLU A 62 -46.79 -18.33 -24.33
C GLU A 62 -45.78 -17.25 -24.10
N ASN A 63 -44.50 -17.48 -24.50
CA ASN A 63 -43.42 -16.57 -24.33
C ASN A 63 -42.24 -16.87 -25.27
N VAL A 64 -41.29 -15.92 -25.40
CA VAL A 64 -39.97 -16.15 -25.97
C VAL A 64 -38.97 -16.05 -24.83
N ARG A 65 -38.30 -17.15 -24.53
CA ARG A 65 -37.37 -17.22 -23.41
C ARG A 65 -35.98 -17.41 -23.90
N ARG A 66 -35.01 -16.68 -23.26
CA ARG A 66 -33.59 -16.91 -23.48
C ARG A 66 -33.07 -18.14 -22.71
N SER A 67 -32.07 -18.81 -23.27
CA SER A 67 -31.34 -19.88 -22.61
C SER A 67 -30.37 -19.24 -21.64
N TRP A 68 -30.63 -19.38 -20.34
CA TRP A 68 -29.90 -18.69 -19.29
C TRP A 68 -29.92 -19.48 -18.00
N ASP A 69 -28.78 -19.47 -17.28
CA ASP A 69 -28.64 -20.09 -15.97
C ASP A 69 -27.99 -19.12 -15.01
N GLN A 70 -28.66 -18.82 -13.90
CA GLN A 70 -28.21 -17.85 -12.92
C GLN A 70 -26.91 -18.26 -12.22
N PHE A 71 -26.75 -19.59 -11.98
CA PHE A 71 -25.55 -20.07 -11.30
C PHE A 71 -24.33 -19.93 -12.20
N ALA A 72 -24.45 -20.28 -13.48
CA ALA A 72 -23.37 -20.14 -14.45
C ALA A 72 -22.95 -18.67 -14.64
N VAL A 73 -23.91 -17.75 -14.72
CA VAL A 73 -23.63 -16.31 -14.84
C VAL A 73 -22.99 -15.75 -13.55
N ASN A 74 -23.49 -16.16 -12.39
CA ASN A 74 -22.87 -15.75 -11.12
C ASN A 74 -21.43 -16.28 -10.98
N GLU A 75 -21.20 -17.52 -11.39
CA GLU A 75 -19.86 -18.13 -11.41
C GLU A 75 -18.93 -17.37 -12.37
N LEU A 76 -19.41 -16.99 -13.56
CA LEU A 76 -18.67 -16.18 -14.52
C LEU A 76 -18.29 -14.83 -13.91
N ASN A 77 -19.23 -14.12 -13.28
CA ASN A 77 -18.96 -12.83 -12.66
C ASN A 77 -17.94 -12.94 -11.51
N LEU A 78 -18.05 -13.98 -10.67
CA LEU A 78 -17.08 -14.22 -9.59
C LEU A 78 -15.69 -14.56 -10.12
N SER A 79 -15.62 -15.43 -11.13
CA SER A 79 -14.34 -15.80 -11.76
C SER A 79 -13.74 -14.63 -12.53
N SER A 80 -14.55 -13.77 -13.16
CA SER A 80 -14.11 -12.53 -13.79
C SER A 80 -13.46 -11.58 -12.80
N THR A 81 -14.10 -11.39 -11.63
CA THR A 81 -13.56 -10.56 -10.54
C THR A 81 -12.22 -11.11 -10.04
N SER A 82 -12.16 -12.42 -9.78
CA SER A 82 -10.95 -13.08 -9.30
C SER A 82 -9.82 -13.02 -10.34
N ASN A 83 -10.11 -13.31 -11.60
CA ASN A 83 -9.14 -13.27 -12.69
C ASN A 83 -8.57 -11.86 -12.86
N ALA A 84 -9.41 -10.83 -12.90
CA ALA A 84 -9.00 -9.44 -13.00
C ALA A 84 -8.11 -9.02 -11.81
N ASN A 85 -8.51 -9.39 -10.57
CA ASN A 85 -7.71 -9.09 -9.38
C ASN A 85 -6.34 -9.78 -9.42
N LYS A 86 -6.30 -11.09 -9.73
CA LYS A 86 -5.04 -11.85 -9.70
C LYS A 86 -4.11 -11.45 -10.83
N THR A 87 -4.64 -11.13 -12.01
CA THR A 87 -3.84 -10.65 -13.15
C THR A 87 -3.25 -9.27 -12.85
N ASP A 88 -4.04 -8.30 -12.38
CA ASP A 88 -3.53 -6.98 -12.03
C ASP A 88 -2.55 -7.04 -10.84
N THR A 89 -2.78 -7.93 -9.87
CA THR A 89 -1.83 -8.16 -8.76
C THR A 89 -0.51 -8.75 -9.28
N GLN A 90 -0.56 -9.69 -10.20
CA GLN A 90 0.61 -10.25 -10.89
C GLN A 90 1.39 -9.15 -11.58
N ASP A 91 0.75 -8.38 -12.46
CA ASP A 91 1.40 -7.31 -13.23
C ASP A 91 2.05 -6.26 -12.31
N ASN A 92 1.37 -5.88 -11.24
CA ASN A 92 1.88 -4.92 -10.27
C ASN A 92 3.10 -5.46 -9.50
N LEU A 93 3.09 -6.72 -9.05
CA LEU A 93 4.21 -7.34 -8.35
C LEU A 93 5.38 -7.66 -9.26
N ASP A 94 5.13 -8.08 -10.50
CA ASP A 94 6.17 -8.30 -11.51
C ASP A 94 6.90 -7.00 -11.85
N MET A 95 6.16 -5.89 -11.92
CA MET A 95 6.75 -4.58 -12.11
C MET A 95 7.62 -4.18 -10.91
N LEU A 96 7.16 -4.34 -9.65
CA LEU A 96 7.97 -4.06 -8.46
C LEU A 96 9.21 -4.97 -8.39
N SER A 97 9.05 -6.26 -8.70
CA SER A 97 10.14 -7.21 -8.78
C SER A 97 11.16 -6.81 -9.84
N SER A 98 10.70 -6.35 -11.01
CA SER A 98 11.55 -5.83 -12.07
C SER A 98 12.29 -4.56 -11.67
N MET A 99 11.64 -3.61 -10.98
CA MET A 99 12.29 -2.41 -10.45
C MET A 99 13.40 -2.76 -9.44
N LEU A 100 13.14 -3.70 -8.53
CA LEU A 100 14.15 -4.17 -7.59
C LEU A 100 15.25 -4.95 -8.27
N SER A 101 14.96 -5.83 -9.22
CA SER A 101 15.94 -6.73 -9.84
C SER A 101 16.75 -6.08 -10.96
N SER A 102 16.20 -5.14 -11.72
CA SER A 102 16.88 -4.55 -12.87
C SER A 102 17.67 -3.28 -12.55
N VAL A 103 17.14 -2.40 -11.72
CA VAL A 103 17.73 -1.09 -11.41
C VAL A 103 18.44 -1.10 -10.07
N ALA A 104 17.76 -1.61 -9.03
CA ALA A 104 18.25 -1.55 -7.66
C ALA A 104 19.19 -2.71 -7.29
N SER A 105 19.01 -3.90 -7.86
CA SER A 105 19.75 -5.10 -7.41
C SER A 105 21.26 -5.05 -7.62
N LYS A 106 21.71 -4.35 -8.65
CA LYS A 106 23.14 -4.12 -8.88
C LYS A 106 23.60 -2.83 -8.22
N LYS A 107 22.87 -1.73 -8.42
CA LYS A 107 23.32 -0.41 -8.00
C LYS A 107 23.35 -0.21 -6.49
N ILE A 108 22.31 -0.63 -5.75
CA ILE A 108 22.25 -0.38 -4.30
C ILE A 108 23.30 -1.20 -3.55
N PRO A 109 23.35 -2.55 -3.67
CA PRO A 109 24.40 -3.35 -3.03
C PRO A 109 25.81 -3.02 -3.53
N GLU A 110 25.97 -2.76 -4.83
CA GLU A 110 27.26 -2.42 -5.43
C GLU A 110 27.78 -1.08 -4.88
N ASN A 111 26.98 -0.02 -4.92
CA ASN A 111 27.37 1.30 -4.43
C ASN A 111 27.65 1.29 -2.91
N LEU A 112 26.90 0.51 -2.14
CA LEU A 112 27.16 0.34 -0.70
C LEU A 112 28.51 -0.38 -0.48
N ASN A 113 28.78 -1.45 -1.21
CA ASN A 113 30.05 -2.18 -1.14
C ASN A 113 31.22 -1.30 -1.62
N GLU A 114 31.06 -0.55 -2.70
CA GLU A 114 32.07 0.40 -3.17
C GLU A 114 32.41 1.47 -2.13
N TRP A 115 31.43 1.91 -1.37
CA TRP A 115 31.66 2.85 -0.25
C TRP A 115 32.52 2.14 0.84
N PHE A 116 32.21 0.91 1.24
CA PHE A 116 33.01 0.17 2.21
C PHE A 116 34.43 -0.11 1.70
N ASP A 117 34.62 -0.41 0.44
CA ASP A 117 35.93 -0.59 -0.17
C ASP A 117 36.72 0.73 -0.19
N ALA A 118 36.06 1.87 -0.44
CA ALA A 118 36.68 3.18 -0.33
C ALA A 118 37.11 3.48 1.11
N VAL A 119 36.26 3.17 2.11
CA VAL A 119 36.61 3.30 3.55
C VAL A 119 37.79 2.43 3.90
N LYS A 120 37.85 1.20 3.38
CA LYS A 120 38.98 0.28 3.58
C LYS A 120 40.28 0.85 3.01
N THR A 121 40.23 1.32 1.76
CA THR A 121 41.38 1.96 1.10
C THR A 121 41.86 3.20 1.86
N MET A 122 40.92 4.01 2.33
CA MET A 122 41.24 5.16 3.18
C MET A 122 41.84 4.74 4.54
N ALA A 123 41.43 3.59 5.11
CA ALA A 123 42.00 3.10 6.38
C ALA A 123 43.47 2.71 6.24
N ASP A 124 43.94 2.35 5.05
CA ASP A 124 45.36 2.06 4.78
C ASP A 124 46.17 3.37 4.59
N THR A 125 45.54 4.46 4.17
CA THR A 125 46.16 5.77 3.95
C THR A 125 45.33 6.91 4.54
N PRO A 126 45.14 6.99 5.87
CA PRO A 126 44.12 7.85 6.48
C PRO A 126 44.38 9.36 6.33
N ASN A 127 45.61 9.77 6.02
CA ASN A 127 45.99 11.16 5.81
C ASN A 127 45.90 11.61 4.34
N ASP A 128 45.67 10.67 3.39
CA ASP A 128 45.56 10.98 1.97
C ASP A 128 44.19 11.63 1.65
N LEU A 129 44.25 12.89 1.22
CA LEU A 129 43.07 13.67 0.84
C LEU A 129 42.35 13.08 -0.38
N GLY A 130 43.08 12.40 -1.28
CA GLY A 130 42.52 11.71 -2.43
C GLY A 130 41.63 10.55 -2.00
N ALA A 131 42.12 9.65 -1.13
CA ALA A 131 41.35 8.54 -0.57
C ALA A 131 40.11 9.02 0.19
N ARG A 132 40.24 10.09 0.98
CA ARG A 132 39.13 10.72 1.71
C ARG A 132 38.04 11.27 0.77
N LYS A 133 38.46 11.91 -0.35
CA LYS A 133 37.54 12.41 -1.35
C LYS A 133 36.78 11.29 -2.04
N VAL A 134 37.42 10.15 -2.31
CA VAL A 134 36.75 8.98 -2.89
C VAL A 134 35.67 8.45 -1.96
N VAL A 135 35.91 8.40 -0.64
CA VAL A 135 34.88 7.99 0.35
C VAL A 135 33.64 8.88 0.28
N LEU A 136 33.83 10.21 0.23
CA LEU A 136 32.70 11.15 0.09
C LEU A 136 31.98 11.00 -1.25
N GLU A 137 32.72 10.78 -2.36
CA GLU A 137 32.12 10.59 -3.67
C GLU A 137 31.26 9.30 -3.71
N LYS A 138 31.77 8.20 -3.14
CA LYS A 138 31.00 6.94 -3.04
C LYS A 138 29.80 7.08 -2.08
N ALA A 139 29.94 7.84 -1.02
CA ALA A 139 28.84 8.19 -0.12
C ALA A 139 27.72 8.96 -0.85
N LYS A 140 28.12 9.94 -1.68
CA LYS A 140 27.19 10.70 -2.51
C LYS A 140 26.46 9.82 -3.53
N ILE A 141 27.21 8.98 -4.27
CA ILE A 141 26.61 8.05 -5.25
C ILE A 141 25.60 7.13 -4.57
N PHE A 142 25.90 6.63 -3.39
CA PHE A 142 24.98 5.75 -2.66
C PHE A 142 23.72 6.49 -2.21
N SER A 143 23.84 7.70 -1.64
CA SER A 143 22.69 8.51 -1.25
C SER A 143 21.82 8.90 -2.46
N ASP A 144 22.43 9.33 -3.55
CA ASP A 144 21.73 9.68 -4.79
C ASP A 144 20.98 8.45 -5.36
N THR A 145 21.59 7.25 -5.31
CA THR A 145 20.94 6.00 -5.75
C THR A 145 19.69 5.67 -4.93
N LEU A 146 19.72 5.90 -3.61
CA LEU A 146 18.56 5.70 -2.75
C LEU A 146 17.46 6.74 -3.03
N ASN A 147 17.83 7.99 -3.25
CA ASN A 147 16.90 9.06 -3.62
C ASN A 147 16.22 8.76 -4.97
N ASP A 148 16.99 8.35 -6.00
CA ASP A 148 16.48 7.99 -7.32
C ASP A 148 15.50 6.82 -7.24
N PHE A 149 15.84 5.82 -6.43
CA PHE A 149 14.95 4.67 -6.20
C PHE A 149 13.63 5.11 -5.55
N HIS A 150 13.70 5.93 -4.49
CA HIS A 150 12.52 6.47 -3.82
C HIS A 150 11.63 7.23 -4.81
N GLU A 151 12.22 8.10 -5.64
CA GLU A 151 11.48 8.89 -6.63
C GLU A 151 10.82 7.98 -7.69
N THR A 152 11.51 6.95 -8.14
CA THR A 152 10.95 5.98 -9.08
C THR A 152 9.72 5.28 -8.49
N VAL A 153 9.79 4.85 -7.23
CA VAL A 153 8.65 4.22 -6.53
C VAL A 153 7.51 5.23 -6.30
N ARG A 154 7.82 6.49 -6.00
CA ARG A 154 6.84 7.57 -5.87
C ARG A 154 6.09 7.80 -7.19
N LEU A 155 6.80 7.87 -8.30
CA LEU A 155 6.18 8.00 -9.63
C LEU A 155 5.25 6.82 -9.93
N GLN A 156 5.62 5.60 -9.51
CA GLN A 156 4.74 4.45 -9.65
C GLN A 156 3.47 4.57 -8.80
N SER A 157 3.56 5.15 -7.60
CA SER A 157 2.38 5.46 -6.79
C SER A 157 1.43 6.43 -7.50
N ASP A 158 1.97 7.45 -8.19
CA ASP A 158 1.18 8.40 -8.97
C ASP A 158 0.49 7.73 -10.16
N VAL A 159 1.16 6.80 -10.84
CA VAL A 159 0.57 5.99 -11.92
C VAL A 159 -0.56 5.11 -11.39
N THR A 160 -0.36 4.47 -10.23
CA THR A 160 -1.39 3.65 -9.58
C THR A 160 -2.62 4.48 -9.21
N ASN A 161 -2.43 5.68 -8.66
CA ASN A 161 -3.53 6.59 -8.36
C ASN A 161 -4.32 7.01 -9.62
N LYS A 162 -3.64 7.27 -10.74
CA LYS A 162 -4.30 7.58 -12.03
C LYS A 162 -5.12 6.39 -12.54
N LYS A 163 -4.58 5.16 -12.45
CA LYS A 163 -5.32 3.95 -12.82
C LYS A 163 -6.56 3.76 -11.93
N LEU A 164 -6.47 4.05 -10.63
CA LEU A 164 -7.62 4.03 -9.71
C LEU A 164 -8.69 5.04 -10.14
N ASP A 165 -8.31 6.28 -10.43
CA ASP A 165 -9.26 7.32 -10.88
C ASP A 165 -9.96 6.89 -12.18
N MET A 166 -9.23 6.33 -13.16
CA MET A 166 -9.81 5.83 -14.42
C MET A 166 -10.76 4.64 -14.20
N GLY A 167 -10.38 3.70 -13.32
CA GLY A 167 -11.23 2.55 -12.97
C GLY A 167 -12.53 2.98 -12.29
N ILE A 168 -12.46 3.93 -11.36
CA ILE A 168 -13.62 4.51 -10.68
C ILE A 168 -14.55 5.22 -11.68
N GLU A 169 -13.98 5.98 -12.61
CA GLU A 169 -14.74 6.65 -13.65
C GLU A 169 -15.49 5.63 -14.54
N ARG A 170 -14.82 4.52 -14.94
CA ARG A 170 -15.48 3.46 -15.72
C ARG A 170 -16.59 2.78 -14.94
N ILE A 171 -16.41 2.50 -13.63
CA ILE A 171 -17.49 1.98 -12.78
C ILE A 171 -18.69 2.93 -12.76
N ASN A 172 -18.47 4.23 -12.63
CA ASN A 172 -19.53 5.22 -12.65
C ASN A 172 -20.26 5.26 -14.01
N GLN A 173 -19.54 5.14 -15.12
CA GLN A 173 -20.14 5.05 -16.45
C GLN A 173 -20.99 3.79 -16.59
N LEU A 174 -20.46 2.61 -16.18
CA LEU A 174 -21.21 1.35 -16.18
C LEU A 174 -22.48 1.43 -15.31
N ALA A 175 -22.41 2.09 -14.17
CA ALA A 175 -23.58 2.31 -13.31
C ALA A 175 -24.66 3.11 -14.03
N LEU A 176 -24.30 4.15 -14.80
CA LEU A 176 -25.23 4.93 -15.60
C LEU A 176 -25.81 4.12 -16.77
N GLU A 177 -25.00 3.35 -17.47
CA GLU A 177 -25.43 2.48 -18.57
C GLU A 177 -26.42 1.41 -18.06
N ILE A 178 -26.12 0.74 -16.93
CA ILE A 178 -27.02 -0.22 -16.29
C ILE A 178 -28.34 0.43 -15.87
N ARG A 179 -28.28 1.61 -15.25
CA ARG A 179 -29.47 2.38 -14.90
C ARG A 179 -30.35 2.68 -16.12
N ASP A 180 -29.75 3.04 -17.24
CA ASP A 180 -30.48 3.41 -18.46
C ASP A 180 -31.15 2.17 -19.11
N ILE A 181 -30.50 0.99 -19.04
CA ILE A 181 -31.14 -0.27 -19.41
C ILE A 181 -32.35 -0.57 -18.50
N HIS A 182 -32.22 -0.40 -17.18
CA HIS A 182 -33.36 -0.56 -16.27
C HIS A 182 -34.51 0.38 -16.60
N ARG A 183 -34.24 1.64 -16.94
CA ARG A 183 -35.27 2.59 -17.40
C ARG A 183 -35.94 2.15 -18.68
N LEU A 184 -35.16 1.54 -19.61
CA LEU A 184 -35.70 1.05 -20.85
C LEU A 184 -36.60 -0.18 -20.63
N MET A 185 -36.19 -1.12 -19.77
CA MET A 185 -37.01 -2.26 -19.35
C MET A 185 -38.34 -1.83 -18.77
N MET A 186 -38.35 -0.82 -17.88
CA MET A 186 -39.59 -0.30 -17.27
C MET A 186 -40.55 0.39 -18.26
N ARG A 187 -40.05 0.85 -19.40
CA ARG A 187 -40.86 1.56 -20.42
C ARG A 187 -41.34 0.65 -21.55
N THR A 188 -40.72 -0.50 -21.73
CA THR A 188 -40.99 -1.42 -22.83
C THR A 188 -41.81 -2.60 -22.33
N PRO A 189 -43.04 -2.85 -22.79
CA PRO A 189 -43.80 -4.03 -22.36
C PRO A 189 -43.29 -5.29 -23.04
N GLY A 190 -43.33 -6.42 -22.33
CA GLY A 190 -42.99 -7.74 -22.84
C GLY A 190 -41.68 -8.31 -22.34
N PRO A 191 -41.24 -9.47 -22.87
CA PRO A 191 -39.99 -10.07 -22.49
C PRO A 191 -38.81 -9.21 -22.96
N HIS A 192 -37.90 -8.88 -22.05
CA HIS A 192 -36.76 -8.00 -22.29
C HIS A 192 -35.46 -8.79 -22.60
N ASN A 193 -35.53 -9.87 -23.40
CA ASN A 193 -34.41 -10.78 -23.61
C ASN A 193 -33.12 -10.05 -24.01
N ASP A 194 -33.14 -9.23 -25.04
CA ASP A 194 -31.97 -8.52 -25.56
C ASP A 194 -31.47 -7.45 -24.57
N LEU A 195 -32.37 -6.78 -23.82
CA LEU A 195 -32.00 -5.83 -22.77
C LEU A 195 -31.38 -6.55 -21.56
N MET A 196 -31.84 -7.75 -21.26
CA MET A 196 -31.25 -8.56 -20.22
C MET A 196 -29.85 -9.07 -20.60
N ASP A 197 -29.62 -9.41 -21.86
CA ASP A 197 -28.29 -9.76 -22.37
C ASP A 197 -27.34 -8.56 -22.29
N GLN A 198 -27.79 -7.37 -22.69
CA GLN A 198 -27.01 -6.13 -22.51
C GLN A 198 -26.73 -5.80 -21.04
N HIS A 199 -27.72 -6.00 -20.17
CA HIS A 199 -27.55 -5.82 -18.73
C HIS A 199 -26.48 -6.77 -18.19
N GLU A 200 -26.54 -8.05 -18.52
CA GLU A 200 -25.57 -9.05 -18.08
C GLU A 200 -24.16 -8.76 -18.60
N LYS A 201 -24.03 -8.33 -19.85
CA LYS A 201 -22.75 -7.90 -20.41
C LYS A 201 -22.12 -6.78 -19.58
N LEU A 202 -22.92 -5.75 -19.22
CA LEU A 202 -22.43 -4.65 -18.38
C LEU A 202 -22.10 -5.10 -16.95
N ILE A 203 -22.87 -6.05 -16.39
CA ILE A 203 -22.57 -6.64 -15.06
C ILE A 203 -21.26 -7.43 -15.11
N THR A 204 -21.02 -8.20 -16.17
CA THR A 204 -19.77 -8.96 -16.34
C THR A 204 -18.57 -8.01 -16.50
N GLU A 205 -18.71 -6.94 -17.27
CA GLU A 205 -17.66 -5.90 -17.35
C GLU A 205 -17.43 -5.21 -15.99
N LEU A 206 -18.50 -4.86 -15.27
CA LEU A 206 -18.40 -4.28 -13.92
C LEU A 206 -17.71 -5.24 -12.94
N SER A 207 -17.94 -6.54 -13.09
CA SER A 207 -17.33 -7.57 -12.24
C SER A 207 -15.82 -7.67 -12.40
N GLU A 208 -15.24 -7.22 -13.52
CA GLU A 208 -13.77 -7.12 -13.63
C GLU A 208 -13.19 -6.04 -12.70
N TYR A 209 -13.94 -4.96 -12.48
CA TYR A 209 -13.47 -3.84 -11.65
C TYR A 209 -13.67 -4.09 -10.16
N THR A 210 -14.75 -4.78 -9.79
CA THR A 210 -15.06 -5.07 -8.38
C THR A 210 -16.03 -6.24 -8.27
N LYS A 211 -16.12 -6.85 -7.09
CA LYS A 211 -17.14 -7.88 -6.81
C LYS A 211 -18.53 -7.30 -6.96
N VAL A 212 -19.39 -7.95 -7.77
CA VAL A 212 -20.75 -7.52 -8.05
C VAL A 212 -21.76 -8.56 -7.53
N THR A 213 -22.85 -8.06 -6.97
CA THR A 213 -24.01 -8.87 -6.58
C THR A 213 -25.28 -8.21 -7.11
N VAL A 214 -26.06 -8.94 -7.92
CA VAL A 214 -27.31 -8.47 -8.49
C VAL A 214 -28.48 -9.13 -7.77
N THR A 215 -29.43 -8.32 -7.31
CA THR A 215 -30.65 -8.81 -6.64
C THR A 215 -31.89 -8.22 -7.29
N PRO A 216 -32.95 -9.02 -7.56
CA PRO A 216 -34.20 -8.49 -8.07
C PRO A 216 -34.86 -7.60 -7.03
N ARG A 217 -35.55 -6.54 -7.49
CA ARG A 217 -36.29 -5.65 -6.59
C ARG A 217 -37.60 -6.34 -6.15
N LYS A 218 -37.86 -6.30 -4.85
CA LYS A 218 -39.15 -6.75 -4.30
C LYS A 218 -40.22 -5.72 -4.69
N ASN A 219 -41.27 -6.13 -5.36
CA ASN A 219 -42.43 -5.31 -5.74
C ASN A 219 -42.18 -4.19 -6.77
N ALA A 220 -41.09 -4.22 -7.52
CA ALA A 220 -40.82 -3.27 -8.60
C ALA A 220 -40.00 -3.96 -9.70
N GLU A 221 -40.13 -3.47 -10.95
CA GLU A 221 -39.28 -3.92 -12.04
C GLU A 221 -37.84 -3.44 -11.89
N GLY A 222 -36.89 -4.19 -12.44
CA GLY A 222 -35.45 -3.90 -12.39
C GLY A 222 -34.71 -4.58 -11.26
N PHE A 223 -33.45 -4.22 -11.12
CA PHE A 223 -32.52 -4.87 -10.20
C PHE A 223 -31.85 -3.87 -9.27
N ASN A 224 -31.35 -4.34 -8.15
CA ASN A 224 -30.34 -3.65 -7.38
C ASN A 224 -28.99 -4.29 -7.69
N VAL A 225 -28.01 -3.44 -8.00
CA VAL A 225 -26.63 -3.83 -8.23
C VAL A 225 -25.79 -3.35 -7.07
N HIS A 226 -25.20 -4.30 -6.35
CA HIS A 226 -24.34 -4.04 -5.21
C HIS A 226 -22.90 -4.34 -5.59
N ILE A 227 -21.96 -3.54 -5.09
CA ILE A 227 -20.53 -3.73 -5.27
C ILE A 227 -19.85 -4.00 -3.92
N GLY A 228 -18.69 -4.67 -3.98
CA GLY A 228 -17.90 -4.99 -2.80
C GLY A 228 -18.70 -5.78 -1.76
N ASN A 229 -18.68 -5.34 -0.52
CA ASN A 229 -19.39 -5.97 0.61
C ASN A 229 -20.82 -5.40 0.80
N GLY A 230 -21.54 -5.09 -0.28
CA GLY A 230 -22.95 -4.73 -0.23
C GLY A 230 -23.24 -3.24 -0.38
N HIS A 231 -22.34 -2.47 -0.94
CA HIS A 231 -22.59 -1.06 -1.29
C HIS A 231 -23.48 -0.97 -2.53
N THR A 232 -24.62 -0.30 -2.45
CA THR A 232 -25.58 -0.20 -3.55
C THR A 232 -25.11 0.81 -4.59
N LEU A 233 -24.69 0.31 -5.76
CA LEU A 233 -24.26 1.14 -6.88
C LEU A 233 -25.44 1.60 -7.75
N VAL A 234 -26.36 0.67 -8.08
CA VAL A 234 -27.57 0.97 -8.84
C VAL A 234 -28.79 0.40 -8.11
N SER A 235 -29.83 1.21 -7.94
CA SER A 235 -31.12 0.78 -7.38
C SER A 235 -32.25 1.17 -8.33
N GLY A 236 -32.68 0.24 -9.16
CA GLY A 236 -33.67 0.50 -10.19
C GLY A 236 -33.22 1.60 -11.16
N THR A 237 -33.83 2.77 -11.09
CA THR A 237 -33.54 3.93 -11.97
C THR A 237 -32.59 4.96 -11.34
N GLU A 238 -32.01 4.68 -10.20
CA GLU A 238 -31.08 5.56 -9.50
C GLU A 238 -29.70 4.91 -9.50
N ALA A 239 -28.64 5.70 -9.70
CA ALA A 239 -27.26 5.30 -9.64
C ALA A 239 -26.52 6.17 -8.64
N SER A 240 -25.78 5.52 -7.72
CA SER A 240 -24.83 6.14 -6.83
C SER A 240 -23.49 6.36 -7.55
N GLN A 241 -22.65 7.21 -7.01
CA GLN A 241 -21.36 7.54 -7.61
C GLN A 241 -20.21 7.17 -6.65
N LEU A 242 -19.19 6.50 -7.19
CA LEU A 242 -17.92 6.31 -6.50
C LEU A 242 -17.03 7.54 -6.67
N LYS A 243 -16.30 7.90 -5.63
CA LYS A 243 -15.36 9.03 -5.64
C LYS A 243 -14.18 8.76 -4.72
N MET A 244 -13.00 9.26 -5.12
CA MET A 244 -11.86 9.38 -4.21
C MET A 244 -11.99 10.65 -3.39
N ILE A 245 -11.95 10.53 -2.07
CA ILE A 245 -11.98 11.62 -1.10
C ILE A 245 -10.65 11.71 -0.35
N ASP A 246 -10.38 12.85 0.25
CA ASP A 246 -9.18 13.05 1.04
C ASP A 246 -9.09 12.03 2.18
N GLY A 247 -7.86 11.62 2.48
CA GLY A 247 -7.58 10.72 3.58
C GLY A 247 -7.75 11.38 4.95
N TYR A 248 -7.71 10.57 5.99
CA TYR A 248 -7.69 11.02 7.37
C TYR A 248 -6.88 10.06 8.23
N PRO A 249 -5.90 10.56 8.99
CA PRO A 249 -5.48 11.96 9.14
C PRO A 249 -4.62 12.50 7.98
N ASP A 250 -4.00 11.63 7.18
CA ASP A 250 -3.18 12.04 6.02
C ASP A 250 -4.09 12.30 4.80
N VAL A 251 -4.21 13.57 4.40
CA VAL A 251 -5.02 14.00 3.24
C VAL A 251 -4.53 13.42 1.92
N HIS A 252 -3.25 13.10 1.80
CA HIS A 252 -2.66 12.55 0.59
C HIS A 252 -2.97 11.06 0.40
N GLN A 253 -3.30 10.35 1.49
CA GLN A 253 -3.76 8.97 1.44
C GLN A 253 -5.26 8.91 1.14
N ARG A 254 -5.62 9.22 -0.12
CA ARG A 254 -7.01 9.28 -0.59
C ARG A 254 -7.76 7.98 -0.32
N ARG A 255 -9.03 8.09 0.04
CA ARG A 255 -9.92 6.97 0.36
C ARG A 255 -11.07 6.88 -0.63
N LEU A 256 -11.51 5.65 -0.91
CA LEU A 256 -12.69 5.41 -1.72
C LEU A 256 -13.96 5.72 -0.91
N ALA A 257 -14.92 6.36 -1.53
CA ALA A 257 -16.22 6.64 -0.93
C ALA A 257 -17.34 6.49 -1.95
N MET A 258 -18.54 6.18 -1.47
CA MET A 258 -19.78 6.20 -2.23
C MET A 258 -20.55 7.49 -1.88
N VAL A 259 -21.05 8.15 -2.91
CA VAL A 259 -21.94 9.30 -2.81
C VAL A 259 -23.37 8.82 -3.00
N GLU A 260 -24.19 8.90 -1.96
CA GLU A 260 -25.61 8.52 -1.95
C GLU A 260 -26.43 9.77 -1.60
N GLY A 261 -27.07 10.40 -2.60
CA GLY A 261 -27.74 11.68 -2.40
C GLY A 261 -26.77 12.75 -1.89
N ASP A 262 -27.07 13.35 -0.75
CA ASP A 262 -26.22 14.37 -0.09
C ASP A 262 -25.17 13.76 0.87
N GLY A 263 -25.16 12.41 1.05
CA GLY A 263 -24.27 11.71 1.95
C GLY A 263 -23.03 11.15 1.26
N ILE A 264 -21.88 11.17 1.97
CA ILE A 264 -20.63 10.53 1.56
C ILE A 264 -20.29 9.44 2.56
N LYS A 265 -20.20 8.20 2.10
CA LYS A 265 -19.85 7.04 2.91
C LYS A 265 -18.52 6.46 2.45
N ALA A 266 -17.50 6.48 3.32
CA ALA A 266 -16.20 5.87 3.02
C ALA A 266 -16.34 4.35 2.89
N ILE A 267 -15.66 3.78 1.91
CA ILE A 267 -15.54 2.35 1.64
C ILE A 267 -14.15 1.90 2.08
N LYS A 268 -14.08 0.78 2.77
CA LYS A 268 -12.78 0.19 3.13
C LYS A 268 -12.13 -0.43 1.90
N ALA A 269 -10.82 -0.31 1.78
CA ALA A 269 -10.07 -0.91 0.67
C ALA A 269 -10.29 -2.43 0.59
N ASP A 270 -10.31 -3.13 1.72
CA ASP A 270 -10.52 -4.57 1.80
C ASP A 270 -11.95 -5.00 1.40
N ASP A 271 -12.91 -4.07 1.30
CA ASP A 271 -14.26 -4.37 0.80
C ASP A 271 -14.30 -4.47 -0.73
N MET A 272 -13.26 -3.97 -1.42
CA MET A 272 -13.16 -3.98 -2.87
C MET A 272 -12.31 -5.17 -3.34
N ASP A 273 -12.69 -5.70 -4.49
CA ASP A 273 -11.97 -6.78 -5.18
C ASP A 273 -11.81 -6.40 -6.68
N GLY A 274 -11.45 -7.33 -7.55
CA GLY A 274 -11.22 -7.05 -8.96
C GLY A 274 -10.03 -6.10 -9.19
N LYS A 275 -10.03 -5.37 -10.28
CA LYS A 275 -8.98 -4.40 -10.65
C LYS A 275 -8.80 -3.31 -9.58
N ILE A 276 -9.90 -2.82 -9.02
CA ILE A 276 -9.83 -1.77 -7.98
C ILE A 276 -9.17 -2.30 -6.71
N GLY A 277 -9.52 -3.53 -6.26
CA GLY A 277 -8.89 -4.15 -5.11
C GLY A 277 -7.39 -4.34 -5.30
N ALA A 278 -6.95 -4.84 -6.46
CA ALA A 278 -5.53 -5.00 -6.78
C ALA A 278 -4.75 -3.68 -6.79
N LEU A 279 -5.35 -2.61 -7.31
CA LEU A 279 -4.74 -1.27 -7.33
C LEU A 279 -4.67 -0.65 -5.92
N LEU A 280 -5.69 -0.86 -5.09
CA LEU A 280 -5.69 -0.41 -3.69
C LEU A 280 -4.61 -1.15 -2.88
N ASP A 281 -4.48 -2.46 -3.06
CA ASP A 281 -3.42 -3.26 -2.42
C ASP A 281 -2.02 -2.81 -2.86
N MET A 282 -1.84 -2.51 -4.16
CA MET A 282 -0.59 -1.96 -4.67
C MET A 282 -0.25 -0.63 -3.99
N ARG A 283 -1.20 0.30 -3.90
CA ARG A 283 -1.02 1.63 -3.32
C ARG A 283 -0.82 1.60 -1.81
N ASP A 284 -1.63 0.79 -1.09
CA ASP A 284 -1.73 0.89 0.37
C ASP A 284 -0.87 -0.14 1.10
N LYS A 285 -0.44 -1.23 0.42
CA LYS A 285 0.35 -2.31 1.02
C LYS A 285 1.73 -2.48 0.37
N HIS A 286 1.80 -2.68 -0.96
CA HIS A 286 3.06 -3.06 -1.62
C HIS A 286 4.04 -1.90 -1.79
N ILE A 287 3.58 -0.75 -2.29
CA ILE A 287 4.41 0.45 -2.44
C ILE A 287 4.91 0.96 -1.08
N PRO A 288 4.05 1.12 -0.05
CA PRO A 288 4.50 1.53 1.27
C PRO A 288 5.55 0.60 1.88
N GLN A 289 5.38 -0.72 1.78
CA GLN A 289 6.35 -1.68 2.29
C GLN A 289 7.72 -1.51 1.63
N LEU A 290 7.75 -1.29 0.32
CA LEU A 290 8.98 -1.06 -0.42
C LEU A 290 9.70 0.21 0.06
N LEU A 291 8.98 1.31 0.22
CA LEU A 291 9.50 2.57 0.72
C LEU A 291 9.98 2.46 2.17
N ASP A 292 9.24 1.76 3.03
CA ASP A 292 9.58 1.57 4.43
C ASP A 292 10.89 0.79 4.61
N GLU A 293 11.10 -0.31 3.87
CA GLU A 293 12.31 -1.12 3.96
C GLU A 293 13.54 -0.40 3.38
N MET A 294 13.39 0.28 2.23
CA MET A 294 14.48 1.07 1.68
C MET A 294 14.81 2.29 2.55
N GLY A 295 13.79 2.91 3.13
CA GLY A 295 13.98 3.97 4.10
C GLY A 295 14.64 3.49 5.39
N ARG A 296 14.36 2.25 5.84
CA ARG A 296 15.01 1.63 6.99
C ARG A 296 16.49 1.39 6.73
N LEU A 297 16.86 0.91 5.54
CA LEU A 297 18.25 0.79 5.11
C LEU A 297 18.97 2.15 5.14
N ALA A 298 18.37 3.19 4.53
CA ALA A 298 18.93 4.53 4.46
C ALA A 298 19.11 5.16 5.85
N THR A 299 18.09 5.06 6.71
CA THR A 299 18.10 5.54 8.08
C THR A 299 19.16 4.83 8.91
N GLY A 300 19.24 3.49 8.80
CA GLY A 300 20.22 2.70 9.51
C GLY A 300 21.67 3.02 9.13
N PHE A 301 21.91 3.18 7.84
CA PHE A 301 23.22 3.57 7.32
C PHE A 301 23.63 4.98 7.80
N SER A 302 22.78 5.97 7.57
CA SER A 302 23.04 7.37 7.97
C SER A 302 23.32 7.49 9.47
N TYR A 303 22.43 6.92 10.30
CA TYR A 303 22.58 6.93 11.76
C TYR A 303 23.90 6.32 12.22
N LYS A 304 24.27 5.14 11.70
CA LYS A 304 25.49 4.45 12.14
C LYS A 304 26.75 5.16 11.67
N VAL A 305 26.77 5.67 10.44
CA VAL A 305 27.93 6.42 9.97
C VAL A 305 28.10 7.72 10.78
N ASN A 306 27.05 8.48 11.01
CA ASN A 306 27.10 9.71 11.80
C ASN A 306 27.48 9.41 13.28
N GLN A 307 26.94 8.32 13.85
CA GLN A 307 27.33 7.86 15.20
C GLN A 307 28.82 7.57 15.30
N LEU A 308 29.41 6.89 14.29
CA LEU A 308 30.86 6.63 14.27
C LEU A 308 31.66 7.92 13.99
N GLN A 309 31.15 8.82 13.16
CA GLN A 309 31.79 10.11 12.94
C GLN A 309 31.97 10.89 14.25
N SER A 310 30.93 10.97 15.07
CA SER A 310 31.00 11.66 16.37
C SER A 310 31.90 10.95 17.40
N GLN A 311 32.29 9.69 17.16
CA GLN A 311 33.21 8.91 18.01
C GLN A 311 34.67 8.97 17.55
N GLY A 312 34.99 9.81 16.59
CA GLY A 312 36.31 9.92 16.04
C GLY A 312 36.80 11.36 15.87
N LEU A 313 38.07 11.51 15.51
CA LEU A 313 38.70 12.78 15.21
C LEU A 313 38.93 12.91 13.70
N ASP A 314 38.64 14.10 13.17
CA ASP A 314 38.93 14.49 11.81
C ASP A 314 40.45 14.80 11.61
N LEU A 315 40.82 15.17 10.40
CA LEU A 315 42.21 15.47 10.06
C LEU A 315 42.73 16.73 10.79
N ASN A 316 41.86 17.60 11.30
CA ASN A 316 42.19 18.77 12.07
C ASN A 316 42.21 18.49 13.59
N GLY A 317 41.98 17.27 14.01
CA GLY A 317 41.86 16.84 15.41
C GLY A 317 40.61 17.33 16.11
N LYS A 318 39.55 17.62 15.34
CA LYS A 318 38.20 17.95 15.85
C LYS A 318 37.30 16.71 15.80
N ILE A 319 36.28 16.70 16.64
CA ILE A 319 35.24 15.66 16.57
C ILE A 319 34.60 15.67 15.18
N GLY A 320 34.42 14.48 14.60
CA GLY A 320 33.78 14.32 13.31
C GLY A 320 32.34 14.81 13.33
N LYS A 321 31.98 15.61 12.34
CA LYS A 321 30.61 16.07 12.11
C LYS A 321 29.86 15.09 11.22
N ASP A 322 28.55 15.20 11.19
CA ASP A 322 27.70 14.35 10.39
C ASP A 322 28.10 14.40 8.90
N VAL A 323 28.21 13.21 8.30
CA VAL A 323 28.45 13.05 6.86
C VAL A 323 27.12 13.04 6.10
N PHE A 324 26.12 12.43 6.69
CA PHE A 324 24.76 12.34 6.15
C PHE A 324 23.80 13.14 7.00
N THR A 325 22.61 13.40 6.45
CA THR A 325 21.51 14.03 7.17
C THR A 325 21.31 13.38 8.54
N ASP A 326 21.24 14.21 9.59
CA ASP A 326 20.92 13.74 10.93
C ASP A 326 19.47 13.22 10.97
N VAL A 327 19.35 11.91 11.14
CA VAL A 327 18.05 11.22 11.19
C VAL A 327 17.21 11.60 12.40
N ASN A 328 17.84 12.23 13.42
CA ASN A 328 17.20 12.66 14.66
C ASN A 328 17.12 14.19 14.78
N SER A 329 17.40 14.94 13.72
CA SER A 329 17.06 16.37 13.71
C SER A 329 15.55 16.56 13.88
N GLU A 330 15.15 17.63 14.56
CA GLU A 330 13.74 17.94 14.84
C GLU A 330 12.88 17.96 13.57
N LEU A 331 13.41 18.53 12.50
CA LEU A 331 12.73 18.57 11.20
C LEU A 331 12.46 17.17 10.65
N VAL A 332 13.44 16.26 10.71
CA VAL A 332 13.29 14.87 10.25
C VAL A 332 12.37 14.09 11.17
N ALA A 333 12.49 14.27 12.49
CA ALA A 333 11.62 13.60 13.45
C ALA A 333 10.14 13.99 13.27
N LYS A 334 9.84 15.25 13.02
CA LYS A 334 8.48 15.75 12.73
C LYS A 334 7.98 15.32 11.34
N SER A 335 8.85 15.15 10.35
CA SER A 335 8.45 14.70 9.00
C SER A 335 7.93 13.25 8.94
N ARG A 336 8.15 12.47 9.99
CA ARG A 336 7.64 11.09 10.15
C ARG A 336 6.21 11.02 10.67
N VAL A 337 5.62 12.17 10.99
CA VAL A 337 4.31 12.29 11.65
C VAL A 337 3.30 12.91 10.71
N PHE A 338 2.12 12.30 10.61
CA PHE A 338 1.03 12.76 9.77
C PHE A 338 -0.21 12.99 10.62
N THR A 339 -0.62 14.24 10.69
CA THR A 339 -1.77 14.72 11.46
C THR A 339 -2.87 15.25 10.55
N ALA A 340 -4.08 15.37 11.07
CA ALA A 340 -5.17 16.02 10.35
C ALA A 340 -4.85 17.51 10.08
N PRO A 341 -5.36 18.11 8.99
CA PRO A 341 -5.00 19.49 8.60
C PRO A 341 -5.23 20.56 9.67
N ASN A 342 -6.18 20.32 10.57
CA ASN A 342 -6.52 21.26 11.66
C ASN A 342 -5.99 20.79 13.04
N SER A 343 -5.17 19.75 13.06
CA SER A 343 -4.55 19.25 14.28
C SER A 343 -3.54 20.25 14.82
N LYS A 344 -3.50 20.37 16.15
CA LYS A 344 -2.47 21.10 16.88
C LYS A 344 -1.47 20.16 17.55
N ALA A 345 -1.57 18.87 17.28
CA ALA A 345 -0.70 17.86 17.87
C ALA A 345 0.75 18.11 17.48
N ASP A 346 1.61 18.31 18.45
CA ASP A 346 3.06 18.37 18.30
C ASP A 346 3.62 16.99 18.69
N VAL A 347 3.94 16.19 17.70
CA VAL A 347 4.47 14.83 17.87
C VAL A 347 5.72 14.69 17.00
N ALA A 348 6.76 14.06 17.54
CA ALA A 348 7.99 13.78 16.83
C ALA A 348 8.44 12.34 17.04
N VAL A 349 9.01 11.73 16.01
CA VAL A 349 9.49 10.33 16.02
C VAL A 349 11.00 10.32 15.81
N TYR A 350 11.73 9.94 16.84
CA TYR A 350 13.18 9.78 16.84
C TYR A 350 13.56 8.30 16.71
N VAL A 351 14.71 8.04 16.14
CA VAL A 351 15.29 6.69 16.05
C VAL A 351 16.23 6.48 17.23
N ASP A 352 15.88 5.53 18.09
CA ASP A 352 16.63 5.25 19.33
C ASP A 352 17.48 3.98 19.18
N ASP A 353 16.90 2.91 18.65
CA ASP A 353 17.59 1.65 18.38
C ASP A 353 17.31 1.12 16.98
N ILE A 354 18.31 1.24 16.11
CA ILE A 354 18.21 0.73 14.73
C ILE A 354 17.97 -0.76 14.69
N SER A 355 18.50 -1.53 15.66
CA SER A 355 18.37 -2.97 15.64
C SER A 355 16.92 -3.43 15.85
N ALA A 356 16.16 -2.66 16.61
CA ALA A 356 14.73 -2.90 16.86
C ALA A 356 13.82 -2.13 15.90
N LEU A 357 14.36 -1.20 15.09
CA LEU A 357 13.57 -0.33 14.22
C LEU A 357 12.86 -1.13 13.14
N LYS A 358 11.54 -1.01 13.10
CA LYS A 358 10.68 -1.63 12.09
C LYS A 358 10.08 -0.57 11.16
N GLY A 359 9.89 -0.97 9.90
CA GLY A 359 9.10 -0.20 8.96
C GLY A 359 7.60 -0.33 9.20
N GLY A 360 6.82 0.45 8.46
CA GLY A 360 5.37 0.40 8.47
C GLY A 360 4.71 1.66 9.02
N GLU A 361 3.39 1.61 9.10
CA GLU A 361 2.56 2.69 9.57
C GLU A 361 1.96 2.34 10.93
N TYR A 362 2.20 3.21 11.91
CA TYR A 362 1.64 3.11 13.25
C TYR A 362 0.56 4.17 13.42
N ALA A 363 -0.51 3.86 14.13
CA ALA A 363 -1.56 4.81 14.43
C ALA A 363 -1.59 5.10 15.93
N LEU A 364 -1.10 6.27 16.33
CA LEU A 364 -1.20 6.79 17.69
C LEU A 364 -2.59 7.38 17.89
N ARG A 365 -3.24 7.04 18.99
CA ARG A 365 -4.54 7.57 19.40
C ARG A 365 -4.52 7.93 20.87
N PHE A 366 -5.10 9.08 21.17
CA PHE A 366 -5.40 9.52 22.52
C PHE A 366 -6.91 9.45 22.76
N ASP A 367 -7.37 8.79 23.82
CA ASP A 367 -8.80 8.67 24.13
C ASP A 367 -9.30 9.73 25.12
N GLY A 368 -8.42 10.58 25.63
CA GLY A 368 -8.67 11.61 26.65
C GLY A 368 -8.06 11.26 28.01
N ASP A 369 -7.65 10.01 28.22
CA ASP A 369 -7.01 9.52 29.45
C ASP A 369 -5.72 8.73 29.14
N ARG A 370 -5.76 7.90 28.08
CA ARG A 370 -4.67 6.98 27.73
C ARG A 370 -4.27 7.10 26.28
N TYR A 371 -3.03 6.75 26.03
CA TYR A 371 -2.48 6.62 24.69
C TYR A 371 -2.45 5.15 24.26
N SER A 372 -2.77 4.91 23.00
CA SER A 372 -2.65 3.60 22.39
C SER A 372 -2.04 3.72 21.00
N VAL A 373 -1.25 2.72 20.61
CA VAL A 373 -0.66 2.64 19.29
C VAL A 373 -1.13 1.35 18.62
N THR A 374 -1.70 1.48 17.44
CA THR A 374 -1.95 0.34 16.57
C THR A 374 -0.71 0.12 15.70
N THR A 375 -0.12 -1.08 15.78
CA THR A 375 1.08 -1.45 15.02
C THR A 375 0.73 -1.75 13.55
N PRO A 376 1.70 -1.82 12.63
CA PRO A 376 1.47 -2.22 11.24
C PRO A 376 0.82 -3.61 11.08
N LYS A 377 0.94 -4.48 12.10
CA LYS A 377 0.28 -5.79 12.14
C LYS A 377 -1.16 -5.75 12.63
N GLY A 378 -1.67 -4.56 13.01
CA GLY A 378 -3.02 -4.38 13.56
C GLY A 378 -3.13 -4.65 15.07
N GLU A 379 -2.02 -4.92 15.76
CA GLU A 379 -2.00 -5.11 17.21
C GLU A 379 -2.13 -3.76 17.92
N GLN A 380 -3.02 -3.67 18.89
CA GLN A 380 -3.19 -2.47 19.70
C GLN A 380 -2.38 -2.59 20.99
N VAL A 381 -1.43 -1.68 21.17
CA VAL A 381 -0.55 -1.59 22.34
C VAL A 381 -0.95 -0.38 23.17
N GLN A 382 -1.23 -0.56 24.45
CA GLN A 382 -1.39 0.54 25.40
C GLN A 382 -0.01 1.11 25.74
N ILE A 383 0.07 2.43 25.79
CA ILE A 383 1.33 3.16 25.97
C ILE A 383 1.34 3.85 27.33
N ASP A 384 2.34 3.55 28.10
CA ASP A 384 2.70 4.31 29.29
C ASP A 384 3.74 5.37 28.89
N ILE A 385 3.43 6.64 29.14
CA ILE A 385 4.31 7.77 28.81
C ILE A 385 5.20 8.05 30.01
N ASP A 386 6.48 8.22 29.77
CA ASP A 386 7.40 8.79 30.75
C ASP A 386 7.00 10.27 30.96
N GLN A 387 6.60 10.59 32.22
CA GLN A 387 6.11 11.91 32.57
C GLN A 387 7.24 12.96 32.64
N SER A 388 8.50 12.52 32.64
CA SER A 388 9.64 13.44 32.75
C SER A 388 9.92 14.19 31.44
N ASP A 389 9.73 13.52 30.30
CA ASP A 389 10.02 14.06 28.98
C ASP A 389 8.89 13.85 27.95
N SER A 390 7.74 13.33 28.41
CA SER A 390 6.57 13.06 27.57
C SER A 390 6.87 12.12 26.40
N THR A 391 7.71 11.09 26.61
CA THR A 391 8.11 10.14 25.58
C THR A 391 7.68 8.72 25.87
N PHE A 392 7.66 7.89 24.83
CA PHE A 392 7.60 6.45 24.92
C PHE A 392 8.47 5.80 23.85
N VAL A 393 8.90 4.56 24.08
CA VAL A 393 9.72 3.78 23.14
C VAL A 393 8.93 2.58 22.65
N LEU A 394 8.91 2.39 21.33
CA LEU A 394 8.25 1.27 20.67
C LEU A 394 9.01 0.89 19.40
N ASP A 395 9.30 -0.39 19.19
CA ASP A 395 9.93 -0.91 17.96
C ASP A 395 11.17 -0.10 17.51
N GLY A 396 12.02 0.33 18.45
CA GLY A 396 13.25 1.06 18.17
C GLY A 396 13.07 2.56 17.87
N MET A 397 11.85 3.07 17.89
CA MET A 397 11.55 4.49 17.82
C MET A 397 11.21 5.05 19.19
N ARG A 398 11.65 6.28 19.47
CA ARG A 398 11.23 7.09 20.60
C ARG A 398 10.28 8.18 20.08
N VAL A 399 9.05 8.15 20.58
CA VAL A 399 8.01 9.10 20.19
C VAL A 399 7.87 10.14 21.30
N GLN A 400 8.04 11.38 20.95
CA GLN A 400 7.84 12.51 21.84
C GLN A 400 6.45 13.10 21.55
N ILE A 401 5.65 13.27 22.57
CA ILE A 401 4.32 13.87 22.49
C ILE A 401 4.36 15.20 23.21
N GLY A 402 4.34 16.29 22.44
CA GLY A 402 4.17 17.64 22.95
C GLY A 402 2.70 17.94 23.22
N GLU A 403 2.36 19.21 23.24
CA GLU A 403 0.99 19.67 23.51
C GLU A 403 0.10 19.52 22.27
N GLY A 404 -1.21 19.59 22.47
CA GLY A 404 -2.20 19.80 21.41
C GLY A 404 -2.87 18.56 20.82
N LEU A 405 -2.51 17.34 21.23
CA LEU A 405 -3.23 16.12 20.79
C LEU A 405 -4.59 16.03 21.47
N ALA A 406 -5.66 16.13 20.69
CA ALA A 406 -7.03 16.13 21.18
C ALA A 406 -7.56 14.72 21.48
N ALA A 407 -8.52 14.62 22.44
CA ALA A 407 -9.20 13.35 22.72
C ALA A 407 -9.94 12.82 21.49
N GLY A 408 -9.70 11.56 21.15
CA GLY A 408 -10.23 10.89 19.96
C GLY A 408 -9.43 11.13 18.69
N GLU A 409 -8.42 12.00 18.71
CA GLU A 409 -7.57 12.27 17.57
C GLU A 409 -6.67 11.07 17.26
N ARG A 410 -6.42 10.88 15.96
CA ARG A 410 -5.52 9.85 15.42
C ARG A 410 -4.38 10.51 14.68
N VAL A 411 -3.17 10.08 14.97
CA VAL A 411 -1.93 10.52 14.31
C VAL A 411 -1.25 9.30 13.69
N LEU A 412 -0.76 9.41 12.46
CA LEU A 412 0.00 8.34 11.82
C LEU A 412 1.50 8.59 11.98
N LEU A 413 2.23 7.54 12.35
CA LEU A 413 3.68 7.55 12.49
C LEU A 413 4.27 6.62 11.44
N ARG A 414 5.20 7.12 10.61
CA ARG A 414 5.90 6.38 9.55
C ARG A 414 7.41 6.53 9.76
N PRO A 415 8.01 5.74 10.65
CA PRO A 415 9.37 5.99 11.16
C PRO A 415 10.46 5.91 10.09
N THR A 416 10.24 5.14 9.01
CA THR A 416 11.28 4.85 8.01
C THR A 416 10.93 5.28 6.59
N ARG A 417 9.66 5.49 6.27
CA ARG A 417 9.15 5.68 4.89
C ARG A 417 9.88 6.74 4.07
N SER A 418 10.24 7.84 4.68
CA SER A 418 10.94 8.96 4.05
C SER A 418 12.47 8.82 4.08
N GLY A 419 13.03 7.82 4.76
CA GLY A 419 14.47 7.69 4.97
C GLY A 419 15.30 7.71 3.69
N ALA A 420 14.86 6.97 2.66
CA ALA A 420 15.53 6.94 1.37
C ALA A 420 15.40 8.23 0.56
N ALA A 421 14.39 9.07 0.83
CA ALA A 421 14.25 10.39 0.21
C ALA A 421 15.07 11.46 0.93
N ILE A 422 15.27 11.32 2.24
CA ILE A 422 15.87 12.36 3.10
C ILE A 422 17.39 12.23 3.16
N ILE A 423 17.93 11.01 3.00
CA ILE A 423 19.37 10.79 3.08
C ILE A 423 20.09 11.67 2.07
N LYS A 424 20.99 12.51 2.59
CA LYS A 424 21.76 13.50 1.82
C LYS A 424 23.10 13.72 2.47
N MET A 425 24.09 14.07 1.69
CA MET A 425 25.38 14.45 2.24
C MET A 425 25.35 15.86 2.83
N GLU A 426 25.88 16.00 4.04
CA GLU A 426 25.98 17.28 4.77
C GLU A 426 27.37 17.93 4.60
N THR A 427 28.38 17.18 4.17
CA THR A 427 29.73 17.69 4.00
C THR A 427 30.38 17.25 2.69
N ASN A 428 31.15 18.15 2.08
CA ASN A 428 32.03 17.85 0.94
C ASN A 428 33.52 18.04 1.31
N ASP A 429 33.84 18.36 2.56
CA ASP A 429 35.21 18.53 3.00
C ASP A 429 35.85 17.18 3.37
N ALA A 430 36.81 16.74 2.56
CA ALA A 430 37.53 15.48 2.78
C ALA A 430 38.28 15.44 4.14
N ARG A 431 38.57 16.58 4.73
CA ARG A 431 39.23 16.69 6.03
C ARG A 431 38.30 16.35 7.19
N SER A 432 36.98 16.54 7.02
CA SER A 432 35.98 16.35 8.07
C SER A 432 35.69 14.90 8.40
N ILE A 433 36.16 13.93 7.59
CA ILE A 433 35.97 12.51 7.90
C ILE A 433 36.79 12.13 9.13
N ALA A 434 36.13 11.59 10.16
CA ALA A 434 36.75 11.16 11.40
C ALA A 434 37.43 9.79 11.21
N ALA A 435 38.71 9.81 10.86
CA ALA A 435 39.49 8.60 10.62
C ALA A 435 40.02 7.95 11.91
N GLN A 436 40.33 8.77 12.90
CA GLN A 436 41.01 8.37 14.12
C GLN A 436 39.98 8.11 15.23
N SER A 437 40.21 7.08 16.06
CA SER A 437 39.45 6.91 17.30
C SER A 437 40.04 7.79 18.39
N TYR A 438 39.19 8.35 19.23
CA TYR A 438 39.58 8.85 20.53
C TYR A 438 39.14 7.88 21.65
N GLU A 439 39.70 8.00 22.81
CA GLU A 439 39.28 7.25 23.99
C GLU A 439 38.46 8.14 24.90
N ALA A 440 37.19 7.82 25.08
CA ALA A 440 36.34 8.36 26.13
C ALA A 440 35.74 7.18 26.87
N SER A 441 36.18 6.94 28.10
CA SER A 441 35.78 5.77 28.83
C SER A 441 35.42 6.11 30.27
N THR A 442 34.59 5.26 30.85
CA THR A 442 34.32 5.27 32.28
C THR A 442 35.36 4.38 32.95
N THR A 443 36.29 4.96 33.68
CA THR A 443 37.38 4.23 34.31
C THR A 443 36.93 3.55 35.60
N PHE A 444 35.96 4.14 36.31
CA PHE A 444 35.28 3.59 37.46
C PHE A 444 33.86 4.17 37.46
N ALA A 445 32.84 3.32 37.38
CA ALA A 445 31.47 3.74 37.51
C ALA A 445 30.66 2.73 38.30
N GLN A 446 29.95 3.23 39.30
CA GLN A 446 28.89 2.53 40.02
C GLN A 446 27.51 2.94 39.51
N GLY A 447 27.42 4.09 38.80
CA GLY A 447 26.23 4.66 38.24
C GLY A 447 25.98 4.32 36.75
N SER A 448 24.90 4.86 36.20
CA SER A 448 24.44 4.61 34.82
C SER A 448 24.69 5.78 33.87
N ALA A 449 25.43 6.82 34.30
CA ALA A 449 25.69 8.01 33.49
C ALA A 449 26.48 7.69 32.23
N LYS A 450 26.12 8.37 31.12
CA LYS A 450 26.83 8.30 29.83
C LYS A 450 27.73 9.53 29.69
N PHE A 451 28.95 9.30 29.20
CA PHE A 451 29.95 10.34 28.97
C PHE A 451 30.25 10.47 27.49
N ASN A 452 29.91 11.61 26.89
CA ASN A 452 30.00 11.85 25.45
C ASN A 452 30.78 13.15 25.18
N ILE A 453 31.78 13.08 24.32
CA ILE A 453 32.53 14.27 23.86
C ILE A 453 31.73 14.92 22.72
N ARG A 454 31.50 16.24 22.84
CA ARG A 454 30.80 17.05 21.82
C ARG A 454 31.75 17.84 20.97
N GLU A 455 32.75 18.48 21.60
CA GLU A 455 33.80 19.25 20.91
C GLU A 455 35.18 18.98 21.48
N ALA A 456 36.19 18.84 20.63
CA ALA A 456 37.57 18.65 21.02
C ALA A 456 38.36 19.97 20.87
N GLY A 457 38.48 20.69 21.97
CA GLY A 457 39.21 21.95 22.05
C GLY A 457 40.70 21.81 22.38
N ASP A 458 41.26 22.79 23.11
CA ASP A 458 42.68 22.79 23.48
C ASP A 458 43.03 21.71 24.50
N VAL A 459 42.11 21.39 25.43
CA VAL A 459 42.28 20.31 26.41
C VAL A 459 41.97 18.97 25.79
N LYS A 460 43.02 18.17 25.52
CA LYS A 460 42.86 16.87 24.81
C LYS A 460 42.85 15.69 25.77
N GLU A 461 43.39 15.78 26.97
CA GLU A 461 43.45 14.73 27.96
C GLU A 461 42.95 15.24 29.31
N PHE A 462 41.88 14.63 29.83
CA PHE A 462 41.29 15.04 31.09
C PHE A 462 40.53 13.91 31.77
N GLU A 463 40.39 14.07 33.12
CA GLU A 463 39.59 13.18 33.96
C GLU A 463 38.48 14.00 34.63
N VAL A 464 37.27 13.45 34.65
CA VAL A 464 36.11 13.98 35.39
C VAL A 464 35.78 13.04 36.53
N THR A 465 35.71 13.56 37.75
CA THR A 465 35.35 12.77 38.95
C THR A 465 34.18 13.44 39.65
N VAL A 466 33.16 12.66 40.02
CA VAL A 466 32.03 13.12 40.83
C VAL A 466 32.45 13.17 42.29
N GLN A 467 32.54 14.35 42.86
CA GLN A 467 32.95 14.59 44.22
C GLN A 467 31.78 14.81 45.19
N PRO A 468 31.85 14.43 46.43
CA PRO A 468 30.84 14.77 47.44
C PRO A 468 30.86 16.29 47.74
N PRO A 469 29.77 16.81 48.34
CA PRO A 469 29.74 18.19 48.84
C PRO A 469 30.90 18.50 49.78
N ASP A 470 31.47 19.70 49.74
CA ASP A 470 32.56 20.17 50.58
C ASP A 470 32.30 21.59 51.03
N GLU A 471 33.26 22.23 51.74
CA GLU A 471 33.10 23.60 52.25
C GLU A 471 32.87 24.68 51.15
N LYS A 472 33.23 24.36 49.89
CA LYS A 472 33.08 25.25 48.74
C LYS A 472 31.83 24.93 47.89
N HIS A 473 31.34 23.68 47.98
CA HIS A 473 30.24 23.20 47.13
C HIS A 473 29.14 22.56 48.01
N ASP A 474 27.95 23.17 48.01
CA ASP A 474 26.80 22.70 48.79
C ASP A 474 26.21 21.39 48.28
N LYS A 475 26.49 21.02 47.00
CA LYS A 475 26.00 19.81 46.31
C LYS A 475 27.22 18.99 45.84
N ALA A 476 26.93 17.76 45.39
CA ALA A 476 27.94 17.02 44.64
C ALA A 476 28.38 17.83 43.42
N TRP A 477 29.63 17.71 43.04
CA TRP A 477 30.25 18.52 42.02
C TRP A 477 31.25 17.74 41.18
N LEU A 478 31.58 18.28 40.00
CA LEU A 478 32.48 17.65 39.04
C LEU A 478 33.91 18.26 39.19
N LYS A 479 34.84 17.43 39.62
CA LYS A 479 36.26 17.73 39.62
C LYS A 479 36.83 17.33 38.26
N ILE A 480 37.30 18.32 37.49
CA ILE A 480 37.92 18.09 36.19
C ILE A 480 39.39 18.40 36.26
N THR A 481 40.24 17.42 35.93
CA THR A 481 41.70 17.52 36.01
C THR A 481 42.34 17.13 34.66
N ASP A 482 43.56 17.62 34.43
CA ASP A 482 44.38 17.16 33.30
C ASP A 482 44.98 15.78 33.58
N ASN A 483 45.72 15.21 32.62
CA ASN A 483 46.41 13.93 32.74
C ASN A 483 47.56 13.92 33.79
N LYS A 484 47.93 15.08 34.35
CA LYS A 484 48.92 15.25 35.42
C LYS A 484 48.27 15.47 36.79
N GLY A 485 46.94 15.51 36.84
CA GLY A 485 46.17 15.76 38.06
C GLY A 485 45.98 17.23 38.42
N ASN A 486 46.37 18.17 37.54
CA ASN A 486 46.13 19.60 37.77
C ASN A 486 44.66 19.92 37.54
N LEU A 487 44.07 20.75 38.42
CA LEU A 487 42.68 21.15 38.34
C LEU A 487 42.42 22.04 37.10
N LEU A 488 41.49 21.64 36.27
CA LEU A 488 41.04 22.41 35.12
C LEU A 488 39.74 23.17 35.42
N SER A 489 38.81 22.52 36.12
CA SER A 489 37.53 23.13 36.52
C SER A 489 36.93 22.43 37.73
N ASP A 490 36.29 23.19 38.60
CA ASP A 490 35.50 22.74 39.76
C ASP A 490 34.12 23.46 39.84
N LYS A 491 33.73 24.13 38.76
CA LYS A 491 32.57 25.04 38.75
C LYS A 491 31.19 24.34 38.54
N TYR A 492 31.18 23.07 38.17
CA TYR A 492 29.95 22.39 37.83
C TYR A 492 29.41 21.57 38.99
N SER A 493 28.16 21.86 39.43
CA SER A 493 27.41 21.04 40.38
C SER A 493 26.83 19.81 39.67
N TYR A 494 26.64 18.70 40.39
CA TYR A 494 26.03 17.49 39.85
C TYR A 494 24.82 17.07 40.68
N PRO A 495 23.67 16.62 40.11
CA PRO A 495 23.42 16.57 38.68
C PRO A 495 23.42 17.96 38.00
N LEU A 496 23.72 17.95 36.71
CA LEU A 496 23.69 19.14 35.87
C LEU A 496 22.27 19.64 35.69
N ASP A 497 22.10 20.88 35.27
CA ASP A 497 20.82 21.42 34.88
C ASP A 497 20.31 20.67 33.64
N LYS A 498 19.04 20.26 33.65
CA LYS A 498 18.43 19.57 32.50
C LYS A 498 18.38 20.42 31.23
N ASP A 499 18.29 21.73 31.42
CA ASP A 499 18.24 22.69 30.31
C ASP A 499 19.63 23.02 29.73
N ASP A 500 20.73 22.74 30.50
CA ASP A 500 22.11 22.93 30.06
C ASP A 500 23.02 21.76 30.55
N PRO A 501 22.95 20.60 29.90
CA PRO A 501 23.74 19.41 30.27
C PRO A 501 25.16 19.44 29.77
N LEU A 502 25.61 20.55 29.14
CA LEU A 502 26.93 20.66 28.55
C LEU A 502 27.94 21.19 29.55
N ILE A 503 29.13 20.58 29.55
CA ILE A 503 30.26 20.98 30.34
C ILE A 503 31.34 21.50 29.41
N GLU A 504 31.74 22.73 29.62
CA GLU A 504 32.78 23.42 28.86
C GLU A 504 34.07 23.50 29.65
N ILE A 505 35.18 23.03 29.09
CA ILE A 505 36.52 23.22 29.63
C ILE A 505 37.29 24.18 28.72
N SER A 506 37.52 25.37 29.17
CA SER A 506 38.40 26.36 28.52
C SER A 506 39.58 26.70 29.42
N VAL A 507 40.74 26.90 28.84
CA VAL A 507 41.96 27.27 29.58
C VAL A 507 42.40 28.69 29.22
N PRO A 508 42.89 29.50 30.20
CA PRO A 508 43.34 30.85 29.94
C PRO A 508 44.62 30.87 29.08
N LYS A 509 44.88 31.95 28.40
CA LYS A 509 46.05 32.14 27.52
C LYS A 509 47.42 31.85 28.20
N SER A 510 47.48 31.97 29.50
CA SER A 510 48.68 31.66 30.31
C SER A 510 48.85 30.17 30.59
N HIS A 511 47.84 29.35 30.31
CA HIS A 511 47.88 27.91 30.62
C HIS A 511 48.71 27.12 29.57
N PRO A 512 49.53 26.14 29.97
CA PRO A 512 50.41 25.38 29.06
C PRO A 512 49.63 24.61 27.94
N LEU A 513 48.37 24.26 28.18
CA LEU A 513 47.50 23.60 27.21
C LEU A 513 46.82 24.57 26.23
N TYR A 514 46.93 25.90 26.44
CA TYR A 514 46.33 26.86 25.53
C TYR A 514 47.00 26.80 24.14
N LYS A 515 46.20 26.63 23.08
CA LYS A 515 46.67 26.66 21.69
C LYS A 515 45.93 27.71 20.88
N ASN A 516 44.63 27.54 20.71
CA ASN A 516 43.78 28.42 19.91
C ASN A 516 42.71 29.14 20.73
N GLY A 517 42.50 28.74 21.96
CA GLY A 517 41.43 29.24 22.83
C GLY A 517 40.12 28.46 22.61
N ASP A 518 40.19 27.30 21.90
CA ASP A 518 39.02 26.45 21.65
C ASP A 518 38.66 25.68 22.93
N ALA A 519 37.40 25.73 23.32
CA ALA A 519 36.87 24.96 24.44
C ALA A 519 36.68 23.49 24.09
N THR A 520 36.96 22.60 25.05
CA THR A 520 36.56 21.20 24.97
C THR A 520 35.20 21.05 25.64
N ILE A 521 34.21 20.52 24.90
CA ILE A 521 32.83 20.40 25.37
C ILE A 521 32.44 18.93 25.44
N PHE A 522 31.85 18.54 26.56
CA PHE A 522 31.32 17.20 26.75
C PHE A 522 30.01 17.22 27.52
N GLU A 523 29.28 16.12 27.43
CA GLU A 523 28.03 15.89 28.13
C GLU A 523 28.20 14.71 29.11
N LEU A 524 27.67 14.91 30.33
CA LEU A 524 27.54 13.85 31.33
C LEU A 524 26.07 13.75 31.72
N THR A 525 25.43 12.63 31.38
CA THR A 525 24.01 12.43 31.71
C THR A 525 23.82 12.20 33.22
N GLU A 526 22.58 12.35 33.71
CA GLU A 526 22.20 11.97 35.06
C GLU A 526 22.50 10.49 35.34
N GLY A 527 22.67 10.13 36.61
CA GLY A 527 22.88 8.75 37.06
C GLY A 527 24.32 8.41 37.41
N ALA A 528 25.29 9.35 37.41
CA ALA A 528 26.59 9.12 38.00
C ALA A 528 26.50 9.18 39.53
N LEU A 529 27.25 8.29 40.19
CA LEU A 529 27.35 8.23 41.63
C LEU A 529 28.65 8.87 42.12
N LEU A 530 28.76 9.10 43.44
CA LEU A 530 29.94 9.65 44.05
C LEU A 530 31.17 8.81 43.76
N ASN A 531 32.28 9.45 43.38
CA ASN A 531 33.56 8.88 42.97
C ASN A 531 33.54 8.15 41.60
N ASP A 532 32.44 8.25 40.83
CA ASP A 532 32.51 7.79 39.46
C ASP A 532 33.54 8.65 38.67
N LYS A 533 34.32 7.97 37.82
CA LYS A 533 35.42 8.57 37.07
C LYS A 533 35.28 8.33 35.58
N PHE A 534 35.38 9.41 34.80
CA PHE A 534 35.30 9.43 33.36
C PHE A 534 36.60 10.04 32.81
N THR A 535 37.25 9.37 31.86
CA THR A 535 38.49 9.82 31.25
C THR A 535 38.31 10.04 29.75
N ALA A 536 38.93 11.07 29.23
CA ALA A 536 38.99 11.33 27.81
C ALA A 536 40.44 11.54 27.35
N ASN A 537 40.78 10.89 26.24
CA ASN A 537 42.03 11.09 25.51
C ASN A 537 41.68 11.43 24.04
N LEU A 538 41.78 12.72 23.67
CA LEU A 538 41.47 13.30 22.38
C LEU A 538 42.73 13.63 21.59
N VAL A 539 43.89 13.09 21.96
CA VAL A 539 45.14 13.34 21.27
C VAL A 539 45.16 12.67 19.91
N PRO A 540 45.25 13.40 18.79
CA PRO A 540 45.34 12.78 17.47
C PRO A 540 46.64 11.98 17.34
N SER A 541 46.53 10.73 16.80
CA SER A 541 47.70 9.91 16.48
C SER A 541 47.96 10.01 14.96
N GLU A 542 49.24 10.22 14.57
CA GLU A 542 49.61 10.21 13.14
C GLU A 542 49.31 8.83 12.53
N GLY A 543 48.51 8.81 11.45
CA GLY A 543 48.13 7.57 10.78
C GLY A 543 47.07 6.76 11.52
N GLY A 544 46.41 7.31 12.55
CA GLY A 544 45.32 6.65 13.25
C GLY A 544 44.15 6.36 12.36
N ASN A 545 43.70 5.09 12.30
CA ASN A 545 42.61 4.63 11.44
C ASN A 545 41.55 3.82 12.21
N GLY A 546 41.59 3.88 13.54
CA GLY A 546 40.74 3.06 14.40
C GLY A 546 39.23 3.26 14.13
N ASN A 547 38.84 4.50 13.86
CA ASN A 547 37.44 4.82 13.57
C ASN A 547 36.98 4.33 12.16
N LEU A 548 37.88 4.43 11.17
CA LEU A 548 37.62 3.87 9.83
C LEU A 548 37.44 2.35 9.87
N ARG A 549 38.21 1.65 10.69
CA ARG A 549 38.07 0.21 10.90
C ARG A 549 36.69 -0.14 11.51
N LYS A 550 36.19 0.67 12.44
CA LYS A 550 34.83 0.52 12.96
C LYS A 550 33.78 0.79 11.87
N MET A 551 33.96 1.80 11.01
CA MET A 551 33.10 2.05 9.87
C MET A 551 33.10 0.90 8.87
N GLN A 552 34.26 0.34 8.56
CA GLN A 552 34.37 -0.85 7.69
C GLN A 552 33.62 -2.06 8.27
N GLN A 553 33.65 -2.24 9.61
CA GLN A 553 32.91 -3.34 10.26
C GLN A 553 31.39 -3.23 10.08
N LEU A 554 30.83 -2.04 9.78
CA LEU A 554 29.41 -1.91 9.48
C LEU A 554 28.96 -2.79 8.31
N GLN A 555 29.87 -3.13 7.37
CA GLN A 555 29.57 -4.03 6.26
C GLN A 555 29.13 -5.42 6.71
N THR A 556 29.74 -5.94 7.77
CA THR A 556 29.53 -7.31 8.26
C THR A 556 28.78 -7.37 9.59
N ASN A 557 28.67 -6.25 10.30
CA ASN A 557 27.98 -6.21 11.57
C ASN A 557 26.48 -6.40 11.39
N LYS A 558 25.93 -7.33 12.11
CA LYS A 558 24.50 -7.57 12.21
C LYS A 558 23.90 -6.53 13.14
N MET A 559 23.33 -5.48 12.58
CA MET A 559 22.80 -4.34 13.33
C MET A 559 21.31 -4.05 13.07
N MET A 560 20.70 -4.84 12.21
CA MET A 560 19.28 -4.74 11.84
C MET A 560 18.54 -5.99 12.34
N ASP A 561 17.20 -5.95 12.35
CA ASP A 561 16.31 -7.08 12.64
C ASP A 561 16.65 -7.81 13.97
N GLY A 562 16.76 -7.05 15.07
CA GLY A 562 17.16 -7.62 16.35
C GLY A 562 18.59 -8.14 16.38
N LYS A 563 19.49 -7.53 15.62
CA LYS A 563 20.90 -7.92 15.44
C LYS A 563 21.07 -9.26 14.70
N SER A 564 20.15 -9.61 13.81
CA SER A 564 20.23 -10.81 12.97
C SER A 564 20.69 -10.54 11.53
N SER A 565 20.51 -9.32 11.02
CA SER A 565 20.77 -8.91 9.64
C SER A 565 21.81 -7.79 9.55
N THR A 566 22.59 -7.78 8.47
CA THR A 566 23.44 -6.66 8.08
C THR A 566 22.62 -5.60 7.32
N LEU A 567 23.21 -4.44 7.03
CA LEU A 567 22.56 -3.44 6.19
C LEU A 567 22.18 -3.97 4.80
N ILE A 568 23.05 -4.74 4.19
CA ILE A 568 22.83 -5.29 2.85
C ILE A 568 21.76 -6.39 2.84
N ASP A 569 21.65 -7.14 3.96
CA ASP A 569 20.63 -8.18 4.12
C ASP A 569 19.22 -7.60 4.09
N VAL A 570 19.00 -6.37 4.56
CA VAL A 570 17.70 -5.68 4.48
C VAL A 570 17.25 -5.59 3.02
N TYR A 571 18.15 -5.20 2.12
CA TYR A 571 17.85 -5.16 0.69
C TYR A 571 17.60 -6.56 0.10
N HIS A 572 18.45 -7.53 0.41
CA HIS A 572 18.29 -8.90 -0.10
C HIS A 572 17.00 -9.57 0.39
N ASN A 573 16.64 -9.36 1.66
CA ASN A 573 15.39 -9.85 2.22
C ASN A 573 14.18 -9.24 1.50
N LEU A 574 14.19 -7.92 1.27
CA LEU A 574 13.14 -7.24 0.52
C LEU A 574 13.01 -7.77 -0.91
N ASN A 575 14.14 -7.90 -1.63
CA ASN A 575 14.13 -8.43 -2.99
C ASN A 575 13.61 -9.87 -3.05
N THR A 576 13.99 -10.70 -2.09
CA THR A 576 13.51 -12.08 -1.97
C THR A 576 12.02 -12.13 -1.67
N GLU A 577 11.53 -11.29 -0.76
CA GLU A 577 10.12 -11.23 -0.38
C GLU A 577 9.24 -10.79 -1.57
N VAL A 578 9.63 -9.74 -2.27
CA VAL A 578 8.90 -9.25 -3.46
C VAL A 578 8.93 -10.30 -4.57
N GLY A 579 10.08 -10.94 -4.81
CA GLY A 579 10.20 -12.03 -5.80
C GLY A 579 9.31 -13.23 -5.47
N LEU A 580 9.21 -13.62 -4.19
CA LEU A 580 8.33 -14.70 -3.74
C LEU A 580 6.85 -14.33 -3.90
N LYS A 581 6.48 -13.08 -3.57
CA LYS A 581 5.12 -12.56 -3.78
C LYS A 581 4.76 -12.55 -5.26
N SER A 582 5.66 -12.07 -6.15
CA SER A 582 5.48 -12.10 -7.60
C SER A 582 5.29 -13.53 -8.11
N ALA A 583 6.16 -14.48 -7.75
CA ALA A 583 6.04 -15.87 -8.15
C ALA A 583 4.71 -16.52 -7.66
N THR A 584 4.24 -16.12 -6.49
CA THR A 584 2.94 -16.60 -5.95
C THR A 584 1.78 -15.99 -6.72
N ALA A 585 1.82 -14.69 -7.03
CA ALA A 585 0.82 -14.00 -7.83
C ALA A 585 0.72 -14.59 -9.24
N ASN A 586 1.85 -14.92 -9.87
CA ASN A 586 1.90 -15.59 -11.18
C ASN A 586 1.15 -16.92 -11.21
N ARG A 587 1.31 -17.74 -10.15
CA ARG A 587 0.57 -19.02 -10.03
C ARG A 587 -0.93 -18.79 -9.81
N LEU A 588 -1.28 -17.83 -8.94
CA LEU A 588 -2.68 -17.53 -8.64
C LEU A 588 -3.41 -16.95 -9.87
N ALA A 589 -2.76 -16.07 -10.63
CA ALA A 589 -3.30 -15.52 -11.87
C ALA A 589 -3.53 -16.63 -12.93
N SER A 590 -2.60 -17.57 -13.05
CA SER A 590 -2.76 -18.71 -13.97
C SER A 590 -3.95 -19.58 -13.59
N VAL A 591 -4.17 -19.86 -12.31
CA VAL A 591 -5.33 -20.63 -11.83
C VAL A 591 -6.62 -19.84 -12.06
N ALA A 592 -6.66 -18.56 -11.69
CA ALA A 592 -7.85 -17.73 -11.85
C ALA A 592 -8.26 -17.58 -13.33
N ARG A 593 -7.30 -17.52 -14.26
CA ARG A 593 -7.57 -17.51 -15.69
C ARG A 593 -8.24 -18.80 -16.15
N LEU A 594 -7.72 -19.96 -15.74
CA LEU A 594 -8.33 -21.26 -16.10
C LEU A 594 -9.75 -21.40 -15.53
N GLU A 595 -9.99 -20.95 -14.30
CA GLU A 595 -11.33 -20.92 -13.70
C GLU A 595 -12.27 -20.01 -14.48
N HIS A 596 -11.78 -18.85 -14.92
CA HIS A 596 -12.56 -17.91 -15.72
C HIS A 596 -12.88 -18.47 -17.10
N GLU A 597 -11.91 -19.09 -17.80
CA GLU A 597 -12.12 -19.77 -19.07
C GLU A 597 -13.17 -20.89 -18.95
N ALA A 598 -13.09 -21.73 -17.90
CA ALA A 598 -14.07 -22.77 -17.64
C ALA A 598 -15.48 -22.22 -17.36
N ALA A 599 -15.60 -21.10 -16.64
CA ALA A 599 -16.88 -20.43 -16.41
C ALA A 599 -17.45 -19.84 -17.70
N GLN A 600 -16.63 -19.24 -18.55
CA GLN A 600 -17.03 -18.77 -19.88
C GLN A 600 -17.56 -19.91 -20.76
N GLU A 601 -16.83 -21.04 -20.85
CA GLU A 601 -17.26 -22.21 -21.60
C GLU A 601 -18.60 -22.76 -21.07
N ARG A 602 -18.81 -22.77 -19.75
CA ARG A 602 -20.08 -23.18 -19.15
C ARG A 602 -21.24 -22.28 -19.56
N VAL A 603 -21.09 -20.98 -19.51
CA VAL A 603 -22.11 -20.03 -19.98
C VAL A 603 -22.33 -20.21 -21.48
N ALA A 604 -21.28 -20.33 -22.28
CA ALA A 604 -21.39 -20.54 -23.74
C ALA A 604 -22.10 -21.86 -24.07
N SER A 605 -21.91 -22.94 -23.30
CA SER A 605 -22.60 -24.22 -23.51
C SER A 605 -24.10 -24.14 -23.26
N ILE A 606 -24.54 -23.27 -22.34
CA ILE A 606 -25.95 -23.08 -21.98
C ILE A 606 -26.64 -22.04 -22.90
N ALA A 607 -26.00 -20.93 -23.11
CA ALA A 607 -26.57 -19.73 -23.75
C ALA A 607 -26.18 -19.60 -25.23
N GLY A 608 -25.16 -20.31 -25.68
CA GLY A 608 -24.59 -20.16 -27.02
C GLY A 608 -25.53 -20.63 -28.13
N VAL A 609 -25.40 -20.02 -29.29
CA VAL A 609 -26.12 -20.41 -30.51
C VAL A 609 -25.28 -21.41 -31.30
N ASN A 610 -25.86 -22.59 -31.60
CA ASN A 610 -25.28 -23.59 -32.50
C ASN A 610 -25.94 -23.45 -33.89
N LEU A 611 -25.16 -23.07 -34.91
CA LEU A 611 -25.67 -22.85 -36.26
C LEU A 611 -26.31 -24.07 -36.88
N ASP A 612 -25.79 -25.28 -36.64
CA ASP A 612 -26.32 -26.54 -37.18
C ASP A 612 -27.71 -26.85 -36.56
N GLU A 613 -27.85 -26.63 -35.25
CA GLU A 613 -29.13 -26.79 -34.58
C GLU A 613 -30.16 -25.78 -35.06
N GLU A 614 -29.75 -24.53 -35.22
CA GLU A 614 -30.66 -23.47 -35.69
C GLU A 614 -31.03 -23.68 -37.16
N ALA A 615 -30.10 -24.15 -38.01
CA ALA A 615 -30.42 -24.53 -39.38
C ALA A 615 -31.45 -25.69 -39.45
N ALA A 616 -31.28 -26.73 -38.61
CA ALA A 616 -32.23 -27.83 -38.51
C ALA A 616 -33.60 -27.33 -37.99
N ASN A 617 -33.60 -26.44 -36.97
CA ASN A 617 -34.81 -25.81 -36.45
C ASN A 617 -35.50 -24.93 -37.50
N MET A 618 -34.76 -24.20 -38.31
CA MET A 618 -35.30 -23.39 -39.41
C MET A 618 -36.04 -24.28 -40.42
N MET A 619 -35.43 -25.38 -40.86
CA MET A 619 -36.08 -26.32 -41.79
C MET A 619 -37.35 -26.95 -41.18
N LYS A 620 -37.28 -27.34 -39.89
CA LYS A 620 -38.43 -27.93 -39.16
C LYS A 620 -39.57 -26.90 -39.07
N PHE A 621 -39.31 -25.65 -38.74
CA PHE A 621 -40.32 -24.63 -38.59
C PHE A 621 -40.88 -24.14 -39.96
N GLN A 622 -40.06 -24.18 -41.04
CA GLN A 622 -40.53 -23.93 -42.40
C GLN A 622 -41.52 -25.03 -42.82
N GLN A 623 -41.24 -26.31 -42.53
CA GLN A 623 -42.14 -27.41 -42.79
C GLN A 623 -43.44 -27.26 -41.97
N ALA A 624 -43.35 -26.92 -40.69
CA ALA A 624 -44.50 -26.68 -39.84
C ALA A 624 -45.38 -25.52 -40.35
N TYR A 625 -44.75 -24.42 -40.79
CA TYR A 625 -45.42 -23.29 -41.39
C TYR A 625 -46.18 -23.72 -42.66
N MET A 626 -45.55 -24.45 -43.59
CA MET A 626 -46.17 -24.97 -44.81
C MET A 626 -47.33 -25.91 -44.52
N ALA A 627 -47.17 -26.83 -43.57
CA ALA A 627 -48.21 -27.77 -43.16
C ALA A 627 -49.40 -27.04 -42.53
N SER A 628 -49.18 -26.09 -41.66
CA SER A 628 -50.20 -25.24 -41.01
C SER A 628 -50.96 -24.36 -42.03
N SER A 629 -50.26 -23.86 -43.05
CA SER A 629 -50.85 -23.09 -44.14
C SER A 629 -51.78 -23.96 -45.01
N ARG A 630 -51.42 -25.26 -45.25
CA ARG A 630 -52.31 -26.20 -45.93
C ARG A 630 -53.54 -26.54 -45.11
N VAL A 631 -53.42 -26.68 -43.77
CA VAL A 631 -54.57 -26.85 -42.89
C VAL A 631 -55.50 -25.66 -42.94
N MET A 632 -54.97 -24.45 -42.98
CA MET A 632 -55.74 -23.22 -43.11
C MET A 632 -56.48 -23.12 -44.47
N GLN A 633 -55.82 -23.53 -45.59
CA GLN A 633 -56.45 -23.61 -46.90
C GLN A 633 -57.58 -24.62 -46.90
N ALA A 634 -57.37 -25.87 -46.39
CA ALA A 634 -58.39 -26.88 -46.30
C ALA A 634 -59.58 -26.44 -45.43
N ALA A 635 -59.34 -25.74 -44.33
CA ALA A 635 -60.40 -25.13 -43.52
C ALA A 635 -61.20 -24.08 -44.25
N ASN A 636 -60.55 -23.22 -45.05
CA ASN A 636 -61.20 -22.20 -45.86
C ASN A 636 -62.02 -22.80 -47.00
N ASP A 637 -61.51 -23.83 -47.70
CA ASP A 637 -62.23 -24.55 -48.74
C ASP A 637 -63.48 -25.26 -48.17
N THR A 638 -63.34 -25.89 -47.00
CA THR A 638 -64.47 -26.51 -46.28
C THR A 638 -65.49 -25.46 -45.86
N PHE A 639 -65.08 -24.29 -45.40
CA PHE A 639 -65.96 -23.20 -45.04
C PHE A 639 -66.71 -22.65 -46.26
N ASN A 640 -66.02 -22.46 -47.36
CA ASN A 640 -66.63 -22.01 -48.62
C ASN A 640 -67.61 -23.03 -49.19
N THR A 641 -67.29 -24.35 -49.10
CA THR A 641 -68.23 -25.44 -49.53
C THR A 641 -69.50 -25.43 -48.68
N ILE A 642 -69.40 -25.21 -47.37
CA ILE A 642 -70.56 -25.12 -46.47
C ILE A 642 -71.42 -23.86 -46.81
N LEU A 643 -70.80 -22.74 -47.18
CA LEU A 643 -71.50 -21.51 -47.58
C LEU A 643 -72.23 -21.68 -48.93
N GLN A 644 -71.66 -22.47 -49.86
CA GLN A 644 -72.27 -22.75 -51.15
C GLN A 644 -73.41 -23.80 -51.07
N LEU A 645 -73.51 -24.53 -49.99
CA LEU A 645 -74.63 -25.49 -49.73
C LEU A 645 -75.82 -24.81 -49.05
N ARG A 646 -75.82 -23.53 -48.87
CA ARG A 646 -76.89 -22.65 -48.36
C ARG A 646 -77.41 -21.78 -49.48
#